data_a8dfc2d8d9bbe3a60c66fd343cef5b7e
#
_entry.id   a8dfc2d8d9bbe3a60c66fd343cef5b7e
#
_cell.length_a   1.000
_cell.length_b   1.000
_cell.length_c   1.000
_cell.angle_alpha   90.00
_cell.angle_beta   90.00
_cell.angle_gamma   90.00
#
_symmetry.space_group_name_H-M   'P 1'
#
loop_
_entity.id
_entity.type
_entity.pdbx_description
1 polymer ?
#
loop_
_entity_poly.entity_id
_entity_poly.type
_entity_poly.pdbx_seq_one_letter_code
_entity_poly.pdbx_strand_id
1 'polypeptide(L)'
;MRDISLRDALDRLSVDARIRLSYASEAIPLDSRVCASFDSIPLGEAFALLLRGTQVLPISAGGEHVVLAPWESPDTAEQHARVPRVLDRVVVTGGAIEAPARRLTVAMNVVNGAQLSRYAEGNLAQALSDLVPGLWVWQSGPTSLVAHYGSIRGTSSFGSSYPKIYVDGIELANPLLITQFTPETVERIEIIRGPQGAALYGTDAISGVINIVTRHDGSNGGPSTVARSAVGAASSAYVPRAAITQDHAVTVREGSGAQSGSASFTSGGVGEYLPGAFARHTTGSAGFRVVRSRLIATGTARMFASESADPSSPLFRDSVSATRAGQVIPQSVREYTVGGNATLIQSERWTHAIVAGFDGSRLSNLADYHTPLPSASGPDLGTAGGNANLASLRVSSVAALGDAQNLATTLTFAGENSLLDFRSQAETTSTQAASGSTVSSVVRRWTSAGVAQANVSWRDAGYLTAGLRVERNDAFGANRTVSTLPMLGAAALHDFGPLTVKLRSAYGRGIRPATTPMRETAWFDPRGQARLLNLAPEEQAGIETGMDIYVGKTFGLQLTRFDQLASGLIQRVAYAASNDRDGSSPGAGAYPQSQQPVPAEDRHIAYVFQNVGEITNRGWELKSDLNFASLALSGTFSTVDSKVRQVAQGYVGDLRVGDRMLEVPARTGSVSAAWIGGGWTSSVVASRSWDWIDYDRIALAGAFSNSTQTDAELVGQELRNYWLKYSGVTRLRASIGRTLYRGLSLNLSGENLLNRQHGEPDNVTVVPGRTLSFGLRAVM
;
A
#
# COMPACT_ATOMS: atom_id res chain seq x y z
N MET A 1 29.30 42.25 12.84
CA MET A 1 28.01 42.46 13.51
C MET A 1 28.26 42.47 15.02
N ARG A 2 28.01 43.59 15.68
CA ARG A 2 28.23 43.68 17.14
C ARG A 2 26.91 44.17 17.79
N ASP A 3 26.37 43.36 18.67
CA ASP A 3 25.15 43.68 19.49
C ASP A 3 23.91 44.07 18.63
N ILE A 4 23.59 43.30 17.63
CA ILE A 4 22.39 43.48 16.79
C ILE A 4 21.38 42.34 17.05
N SER A 5 20.13 42.58 16.70
CA SER A 5 19.11 41.52 16.80
C SER A 5 19.43 40.36 15.87
N LEU A 6 19.06 39.14 16.23
CA LEU A 6 19.20 37.98 15.36
C LEU A 6 18.46 38.20 14.02
N ARG A 7 17.33 38.90 14.04
CA ARG A 7 16.59 39.33 12.84
C ARG A 7 17.48 40.12 11.90
N ASP A 8 18.09 41.23 12.42
CA ASP A 8 18.95 42.11 11.60
C ASP A 8 20.19 41.37 11.11
N ALA A 9 20.72 40.41 11.90
CA ALA A 9 21.83 39.59 11.53
C ALA A 9 21.50 38.62 10.37
N LEU A 10 20.35 37.99 10.44
CA LEU A 10 19.85 37.08 9.39
C LEU A 10 19.51 37.86 8.10
N ASP A 11 18.90 39.04 8.21
CA ASP A 11 18.61 39.89 7.08
C ASP A 11 19.88 40.35 6.38
N ARG A 12 20.90 40.78 7.12
CA ARG A 12 22.21 41.12 6.56
C ARG A 12 22.90 39.93 5.88
N LEU A 13 22.89 38.77 6.54
CA LEU A 13 23.47 37.55 5.95
C LEU A 13 22.74 37.16 4.65
N SER A 14 21.42 37.33 4.60
CA SER A 14 20.64 37.02 3.39
C SER A 14 21.00 37.93 2.21
N VAL A 15 21.20 39.23 2.47
CA VAL A 15 21.64 40.22 1.48
C VAL A 15 23.06 39.96 0.99
N ASP A 16 24.00 39.77 1.94
CA ASP A 16 25.40 39.56 1.63
C ASP A 16 25.66 38.26 0.87
N ALA A 17 24.95 37.20 1.24
CA ALA A 17 25.03 35.88 0.58
C ALA A 17 24.12 35.75 -0.63
N ARG A 18 23.30 36.74 -0.97
CA ARG A 18 22.31 36.75 -2.05
C ARG A 18 21.37 35.55 -2.00
N ILE A 19 20.90 35.21 -0.79
CA ILE A 19 19.96 34.12 -0.56
C ILE A 19 18.59 34.65 -0.16
N ARG A 20 17.56 33.88 -0.47
CA ARG A 20 16.20 34.08 0.08
C ARG A 20 16.09 33.27 1.36
N LEU A 21 15.82 33.93 2.47
CA LEU A 21 15.68 33.29 3.76
C LEU A 21 14.18 33.23 4.15
N SER A 22 13.70 32.05 4.48
CA SER A 22 12.33 31.84 4.97
C SER A 22 12.37 31.17 6.32
N TYR A 23 11.62 31.74 7.27
CA TYR A 23 11.48 31.18 8.61
C TYR A 23 10.14 31.56 9.23
N ALA A 24 9.65 30.74 10.17
CA ALA A 24 8.52 31.08 11.01
C ALA A 24 9.04 31.97 12.18
N SER A 25 8.55 33.18 12.26
CA SER A 25 8.96 34.15 13.30
C SER A 25 8.74 33.65 14.74
N GLU A 26 7.81 32.70 14.92
CA GLU A 26 7.50 32.08 16.21
C GLU A 26 8.48 30.95 16.61
N ALA A 27 9.28 30.46 15.64
CA ALA A 27 10.21 29.35 15.85
C ALA A 27 11.63 29.81 16.21
N ILE A 28 11.92 31.11 16.08
CA ILE A 28 13.27 31.67 16.24
C ILE A 28 13.20 32.84 17.20
N PRO A 29 14.11 32.96 18.20
CA PRO A 29 14.19 34.09 19.10
C PRO A 29 14.80 35.30 18.39
N LEU A 30 14.05 35.92 17.47
CA LEU A 30 14.52 36.97 16.56
C LEU A 30 15.02 38.24 17.26
N ASP A 31 14.54 38.50 18.48
CA ASP A 31 14.94 39.66 19.28
C ASP A 31 16.19 39.42 20.13
N SER A 32 16.74 38.19 20.12
CA SER A 32 17.98 37.88 20.82
C SER A 32 19.15 38.65 20.21
N ARG A 33 20.05 39.13 21.07
CA ARG A 33 21.24 39.89 20.68
C ARG A 33 22.36 38.96 20.29
N VAL A 34 22.98 39.21 19.13
CA VAL A 34 24.07 38.39 18.58
C VAL A 34 25.29 39.25 18.30
N CYS A 35 26.45 38.68 18.60
CA CYS A 35 27.76 39.26 18.27
C CYS A 35 28.52 38.23 17.41
N ALA A 36 28.69 38.51 16.13
CA ALA A 36 29.42 37.65 15.22
C ALA A 36 30.25 38.46 14.25
N SER A 37 31.45 37.99 13.94
CA SER A 37 32.32 38.56 12.91
C SER A 37 32.63 37.46 11.91
N PHE A 38 32.32 37.72 10.64
CA PHE A 38 32.60 36.80 9.55
C PHE A 38 33.55 37.47 8.56
N ASP A 39 34.49 36.72 8.06
CA ASP A 39 35.32 37.11 6.96
C ASP A 39 35.54 35.86 6.08
N SER A 40 34.88 35.83 4.91
CA SER A 40 35.05 34.80 3.89
C SER A 40 34.81 33.33 4.38
N ILE A 41 33.80 33.12 5.21
CA ILE A 41 33.43 31.76 5.69
C ILE A 41 32.30 31.15 4.84
N PRO A 42 32.18 29.80 4.77
CA PRO A 42 31.05 29.15 4.13
C PRO A 42 29.73 29.55 4.76
N LEU A 43 28.68 29.69 3.94
CA LEU A 43 27.34 30.12 4.38
C LEU A 43 26.74 29.23 5.51
N GLY A 44 26.97 27.92 5.43
CA GLY A 44 26.52 26.98 6.47
C GLY A 44 27.20 27.25 7.82
N GLU A 45 28.45 27.67 7.82
CA GLU A 45 29.22 28.01 9.01
C GLU A 45 28.77 29.36 9.60
N ALA A 46 28.39 30.33 8.75
CA ALA A 46 27.79 31.59 9.17
C ALA A 46 26.46 31.36 9.87
N PHE A 47 25.60 30.49 9.32
CA PHE A 47 24.35 30.09 9.99
C PHE A 47 24.60 29.36 11.31
N ALA A 48 25.56 28.45 11.36
CA ALA A 48 25.91 27.72 12.58
C ALA A 48 26.35 28.66 13.73
N LEU A 49 27.05 29.76 13.39
CA LEU A 49 27.46 30.77 14.37
C LEU A 49 26.29 31.67 14.82
N LEU A 50 25.43 32.11 13.89
CA LEU A 50 24.30 32.99 14.20
C LEU A 50 23.16 32.25 14.95
N LEU A 51 22.96 30.99 14.61
CA LEU A 51 21.90 30.16 15.21
C LEU A 51 22.38 29.37 16.43
N ARG A 52 23.61 29.62 16.89
CA ARG A 52 24.21 28.93 18.02
C ARG A 52 23.38 29.16 19.30
N GLY A 53 22.94 28.08 19.92
CA GLY A 53 22.06 28.12 21.09
C GLY A 53 20.56 28.25 20.77
N THR A 54 20.21 28.33 19.50
CA THR A 54 18.83 28.17 19.03
C THR A 54 18.59 26.71 18.61
N GLN A 55 17.36 26.27 18.70
CA GLN A 55 16.96 24.94 18.19
C GLN A 55 16.51 25.04 16.72
N VAL A 56 17.32 25.64 15.86
CA VAL A 56 16.98 25.93 14.47
C VAL A 56 18.12 25.51 13.54
N LEU A 57 17.78 24.88 12.43
CA LEU A 57 18.74 24.47 11.40
C LEU A 57 18.43 25.16 10.06
N PRO A 58 19.45 25.59 9.33
CA PRO A 58 19.31 26.04 7.95
C PRO A 58 19.18 24.84 7.02
N ILE A 59 18.10 24.79 6.26
CA ILE A 59 17.82 23.76 5.25
C ILE A 59 17.84 24.44 3.88
N SER A 60 18.68 23.97 2.97
CA SER A 60 18.66 24.43 1.59
C SER A 60 17.42 23.89 0.87
N ALA A 61 16.55 24.78 0.43
CA ALA A 61 15.32 24.45 -0.29
C ALA A 61 15.48 24.47 -1.82
N GLY A 62 16.75 24.51 -2.30
CA GLY A 62 17.09 24.60 -3.71
C GLY A 62 17.37 26.04 -4.19
N GLY A 63 18.34 26.23 -5.09
CA GLY A 63 18.80 27.55 -5.54
C GLY A 63 19.33 28.39 -4.38
N GLU A 64 19.09 29.69 -4.44
CA GLU A 64 19.47 30.65 -3.40
C GLU A 64 18.49 30.70 -2.21
N HIS A 65 17.66 29.65 -2.00
CA HIS A 65 16.64 29.66 -0.96
C HIS A 65 17.04 28.77 0.23
N VAL A 66 17.06 29.36 1.42
CA VAL A 66 17.35 28.68 2.69
C VAL A 66 16.12 28.83 3.60
N VAL A 67 15.65 27.72 4.14
CA VAL A 67 14.59 27.68 5.15
C VAL A 67 15.20 27.38 6.51
N LEU A 68 14.94 28.24 7.49
CA LEU A 68 15.30 27.96 8.86
C LEU A 68 14.16 27.16 9.52
N ALA A 69 14.43 25.89 9.83
CA ALA A 69 13.47 25.01 10.48
C ALA A 69 13.91 24.70 11.92
N PRO A 70 12.98 24.50 12.85
CA PRO A 70 13.31 24.08 14.20
C PRO A 70 14.09 22.75 14.17
N TRP A 71 15.19 22.69 14.93
CA TRP A 71 15.88 21.45 15.18
C TRP A 71 15.10 20.62 16.20
N GLU A 72 14.67 19.48 15.79
CA GLU A 72 13.92 18.58 16.63
C GLU A 72 14.89 17.55 17.24
N SER A 73 15.11 17.66 18.55
CA SER A 73 15.89 16.68 19.32
C SER A 73 15.21 15.31 19.31
N PRO A 74 15.96 14.18 19.33
CA PRO A 74 15.39 12.83 19.46
C PRO A 74 14.48 12.66 20.71
N ASP A 75 14.68 13.44 21.74
CA ASP A 75 13.83 13.46 22.94
C ASP A 75 12.45 14.07 22.68
N THR A 76 12.25 14.77 21.56
CA THR A 76 10.98 15.38 21.17
C THR A 76 10.14 14.48 20.23
N ALA A 77 10.44 13.19 20.13
CA ALA A 77 9.54 12.23 19.49
C ALA A 77 8.09 12.30 20.05
N GLU A 78 7.93 12.81 21.26
CA GLU A 78 6.65 13.12 21.87
C GLU A 78 5.97 14.37 21.25
N GLN A 79 6.72 15.34 20.73
CA GLN A 79 6.15 16.55 20.10
C GLN A 79 5.82 16.37 18.61
N HIS A 80 6.32 15.33 17.95
CA HIS A 80 6.06 15.01 16.54
C HIS A 80 4.66 14.47 16.26
N ALA A 81 3.80 14.41 17.27
CA ALA A 81 2.39 14.15 17.09
C ALA A 81 1.65 15.24 16.29
N ARG A 82 2.27 16.39 16.08
CA ARG A 82 1.67 17.50 15.35
C ARG A 82 1.87 17.25 13.84
N VAL A 83 0.79 16.89 13.18
CA VAL A 83 0.76 16.77 11.71
C VAL A 83 1.09 18.14 11.10
N PRO A 84 2.17 18.30 10.29
CA PRO A 84 2.41 19.53 9.54
C PRO A 84 1.21 19.86 8.67
N ARG A 85 1.02 21.12 8.28
CA ARG A 85 -0.03 21.48 7.30
C ARG A 85 0.07 20.55 6.12
N VAL A 86 -1.00 19.80 5.82
CA VAL A 86 -1.03 18.84 4.72
C VAL A 86 -0.64 19.49 3.39
N LEU A 87 -0.95 20.78 3.25
CA LEU A 87 -0.67 21.57 2.04
C LEU A 87 0.79 21.91 1.82
N ASP A 88 1.60 21.98 2.89
CA ASP A 88 3.01 22.35 2.79
C ASP A 88 3.92 21.11 2.74
N ARG A 89 3.34 19.90 2.76
CA ARG A 89 4.08 18.67 2.60
C ARG A 89 4.58 18.53 1.18
N VAL A 90 5.85 18.23 1.11
CA VAL A 90 6.52 17.92 -0.14
C VAL A 90 6.30 16.45 -0.43
N VAL A 91 5.89 16.10 -1.63
CA VAL A 91 5.56 14.75 -2.05
C VAL A 91 6.32 14.39 -3.32
N VAL A 92 6.81 13.17 -3.37
CA VAL A 92 7.51 12.60 -4.53
C VAL A 92 6.50 11.80 -5.36
N THR A 93 5.60 12.47 -6.04
CA THR A 93 4.65 11.81 -6.93
C THR A 93 5.29 11.52 -8.28
N GLY A 94 6.03 10.42 -8.41
CA GLY A 94 6.49 9.92 -9.71
C GLY A 94 7.31 10.87 -10.60
N GLY A 95 7.60 12.06 -10.11
CA GLY A 95 8.41 13.07 -10.79
C GLY A 95 9.83 13.12 -10.21
N ALA A 96 10.75 13.74 -10.94
CA ALA A 96 12.11 14.00 -10.48
C ALA A 96 12.20 15.07 -9.38
N ILE A 97 11.10 15.78 -9.11
CA ILE A 97 11.06 16.89 -8.16
C ILE A 97 9.91 16.72 -7.19
N GLU A 98 10.21 16.91 -5.92
CA GLU A 98 9.23 17.06 -4.86
C GLU A 98 8.33 18.27 -5.11
N ALA A 99 7.03 18.11 -4.98
CA ALA A 99 6.04 19.18 -5.16
C ALA A 99 5.20 19.36 -3.89
N PRO A 100 4.87 20.61 -3.49
CA PRO A 100 3.94 20.85 -2.39
C PRO A 100 2.57 20.22 -2.66
N ALA A 101 1.97 19.55 -1.68
CA ALA A 101 0.65 18.94 -1.81
C ALA A 101 -0.46 19.95 -2.21
N ARG A 102 -0.26 21.25 -1.88
CA ARG A 102 -1.16 22.34 -2.28
C ARG A 102 -1.34 22.47 -3.79
N ARG A 103 -0.30 22.11 -4.58
CA ARG A 103 -0.29 22.22 -6.05
C ARG A 103 -0.89 20.99 -6.76
N LEU A 104 -1.18 19.93 -6.04
CA LEU A 104 -1.70 18.70 -6.65
C LEU A 104 -3.17 18.85 -7.04
N THR A 105 -3.49 18.45 -8.23
CA THR A 105 -4.86 18.44 -8.77
C THR A 105 -5.60 17.14 -8.47
N VAL A 106 -4.90 16.11 -8.01
CA VAL A 106 -5.45 14.79 -7.64
C VAL A 106 -5.65 14.63 -6.14
N ALA A 107 -6.55 13.73 -5.76
CA ALA A 107 -6.71 13.29 -4.37
C ALA A 107 -5.53 12.42 -3.96
N MET A 108 -4.65 12.96 -3.12
CA MET A 108 -3.54 12.22 -2.57
C MET A 108 -3.60 12.18 -1.05
N ASN A 109 -3.30 11.01 -0.49
CA ASN A 109 -3.09 10.87 0.93
C ASN A 109 -1.60 10.68 1.22
N VAL A 110 -1.12 11.39 2.22
CA VAL A 110 0.21 11.20 2.78
C VAL A 110 0.06 10.75 4.23
N VAL A 111 0.64 9.60 4.52
CA VAL A 111 0.69 9.01 5.87
C VAL A 111 2.15 9.05 6.31
N ASN A 112 2.46 9.73 7.39
CA ASN A 112 3.84 9.81 7.89
C ASN A 112 4.17 8.63 8.82
N GLY A 113 5.47 8.34 8.99
CA GLY A 113 5.93 7.25 9.83
C GLY A 113 5.49 7.38 11.30
N ALA A 114 5.35 8.61 11.83
CA ALA A 114 4.85 8.83 13.19
C ALA A 114 3.36 8.49 13.32
N GLN A 115 2.55 8.70 12.29
CA GLN A 115 1.19 8.21 12.25
C GLN A 115 1.18 6.68 12.19
N LEU A 116 1.98 6.08 11.30
CA LEU A 116 2.07 4.62 11.18
C LEU A 116 2.45 3.95 12.50
N SER A 117 3.42 4.48 13.22
CA SER A 117 3.88 3.91 14.50
C SER A 117 2.80 3.86 15.58
N ARG A 118 1.76 4.70 15.49
CA ARG A 118 0.61 4.68 16.40
C ARG A 118 -0.43 3.62 16.04
N TYR A 119 -0.46 3.21 14.77
CA TYR A 119 -1.49 2.32 14.24
C TYR A 119 -0.98 0.90 13.98
N ALA A 120 0.31 0.72 13.89
CA ALA A 120 0.89 -0.50 13.38
C ALA A 120 1.79 -1.21 14.38
N GLU A 121 1.20 -1.82 15.38
CA GLU A 121 1.87 -2.93 16.03
C GLU A 121 1.64 -4.20 15.20
N GLY A 122 2.11 -4.24 13.95
CA GLY A 122 2.17 -5.47 13.21
C GLY A 122 1.93 -5.46 11.71
N ASN A 123 1.01 -4.66 11.14
CA ASN A 123 0.68 -4.82 9.72
C ASN A 123 0.42 -3.48 9.02
N LEU A 124 1.29 -3.13 8.05
CA LEU A 124 1.17 -1.89 7.28
C LEU A 124 -0.14 -1.82 6.50
N ALA A 125 -0.59 -2.92 5.88
CA ALA A 125 -1.82 -2.94 5.11
C ALA A 125 -3.04 -2.60 5.96
N GLN A 126 -3.07 -3.07 7.21
CA GLN A 126 -4.12 -2.76 8.17
C GLN A 126 -4.09 -1.27 8.55
N ALA A 127 -2.91 -0.72 8.84
CA ALA A 127 -2.76 0.70 9.15
C ALA A 127 -3.24 1.60 7.99
N LEU A 128 -2.98 1.20 6.75
CA LEU A 128 -3.46 1.92 5.57
C LEU A 128 -4.99 1.87 5.44
N SER A 129 -5.63 0.75 5.76
CA SER A 129 -7.10 0.65 5.78
C SER A 129 -7.74 1.64 6.75
N ASP A 130 -7.08 1.94 7.88
CA ASP A 130 -7.61 2.86 8.87
C ASP A 130 -7.30 4.33 8.56
N LEU A 131 -6.22 4.61 7.84
CA LEU A 131 -5.73 5.97 7.60
C LEU A 131 -6.13 6.54 6.24
N VAL A 132 -6.55 5.68 5.29
CA VAL A 132 -6.79 6.06 3.89
C VAL A 132 -8.24 5.77 3.51
N PRO A 133 -9.09 6.80 3.30
CA PRO A 133 -10.47 6.56 2.91
C PRO A 133 -10.54 5.87 1.54
N GLY A 134 -11.46 4.93 1.40
CA GLY A 134 -11.67 4.18 0.14
C GLY A 134 -10.65 3.06 -0.14
N LEU A 135 -9.68 2.85 0.75
CA LEU A 135 -8.78 1.70 0.73
C LEU A 135 -9.19 0.76 1.87
N TRP A 136 -9.50 -0.49 1.55
CA TRP A 136 -9.82 -1.52 2.53
C TRP A 136 -9.06 -2.80 2.23
N VAL A 137 -8.37 -3.33 3.24
CA VAL A 137 -7.66 -4.61 3.18
C VAL A 137 -8.34 -5.55 4.19
N TRP A 138 -8.73 -6.72 3.72
CA TRP A 138 -9.35 -7.74 4.56
C TRP A 138 -8.32 -8.33 5.53
N GLN A 139 -8.76 -8.65 6.74
CA GLN A 139 -7.92 -9.28 7.74
C GLN A 139 -7.95 -10.80 7.57
N SER A 140 -6.89 -11.33 6.97
CA SER A 140 -6.74 -12.78 6.72
C SER A 140 -5.95 -13.51 7.82
N GLY A 141 -5.51 -12.80 8.87
CA GLY A 141 -4.71 -13.36 9.95
C GLY A 141 -3.19 -13.22 9.73
N PRO A 142 -2.40 -13.44 10.78
CA PRO A 142 -0.94 -13.29 10.72
C PRO A 142 -0.25 -14.41 9.92
N THR A 143 -0.93 -15.51 9.65
CA THR A 143 -0.42 -16.63 8.85
C THR A 143 -0.51 -16.37 7.35
N SER A 144 -1.35 -15.42 6.91
CA SER A 144 -1.44 -15.03 5.51
C SER A 144 -0.21 -14.26 5.04
N LEU A 145 0.47 -14.77 4.03
CA LEU A 145 1.68 -14.14 3.48
C LEU A 145 1.38 -12.98 2.53
N VAL A 146 0.15 -12.88 2.02
CA VAL A 146 -0.24 -11.90 1.01
C VAL A 146 -1.42 -11.05 1.49
N ALA A 147 -1.46 -9.80 1.04
CA ALA A 147 -2.57 -8.89 1.32
C ALA A 147 -3.80 -9.25 0.49
N HIS A 148 -4.96 -9.24 1.11
CA HIS A 148 -6.25 -9.38 0.44
C HIS A 148 -6.96 -8.03 0.37
N TYR A 149 -6.92 -7.37 -0.77
CA TYR A 149 -7.57 -6.07 -0.96
C TYR A 149 -9.07 -6.25 -1.18
N GLY A 150 -9.87 -5.73 -0.27
CA GLY A 150 -11.33 -5.73 -0.39
C GLY A 150 -11.84 -4.63 -1.31
N SER A 151 -11.19 -3.46 -1.31
CA SER A 151 -11.58 -2.36 -2.18
C SER A 151 -10.51 -1.28 -2.26
N ILE A 152 -10.33 -0.73 -3.44
CA ILE A 152 -9.76 0.59 -3.67
C ILE A 152 -10.73 1.31 -4.60
N ARG A 153 -11.67 2.10 -4.04
CA ARG A 153 -12.77 2.74 -4.78
C ARG A 153 -13.65 1.75 -5.57
N GLY A 154 -13.94 0.58 -5.00
CA GLY A 154 -14.80 -0.42 -5.64
C GLY A 154 -14.15 -1.24 -6.74
N THR A 155 -12.89 -0.98 -7.07
CA THR A 155 -12.14 -1.85 -7.97
C THR A 155 -11.81 -3.12 -7.22
N SER A 156 -12.59 -4.15 -7.44
CA SER A 156 -12.31 -5.50 -6.96
C SER A 156 -12.52 -6.45 -8.13
N SER A 157 -11.50 -7.16 -8.49
CA SER A 157 -11.62 -8.38 -9.26
C SER A 157 -11.06 -9.48 -8.37
N PHE A 158 -11.90 -10.37 -7.89
CA PHE A 158 -11.61 -11.55 -7.07
C PHE A 158 -10.11 -11.84 -6.83
N GLY A 159 -9.56 -11.35 -5.72
CA GLY A 159 -8.17 -11.59 -5.33
C GLY A 159 -7.09 -10.92 -6.18
N SER A 160 -7.44 -10.29 -7.31
CA SER A 160 -6.48 -9.66 -8.22
C SER A 160 -6.57 -8.14 -8.33
N SER A 161 -7.34 -7.50 -7.43
CA SER A 161 -7.38 -6.04 -7.33
C SER A 161 -6.33 -5.57 -6.34
N TYR A 162 -5.28 -4.96 -6.84
CA TYR A 162 -4.19 -4.41 -6.02
C TYR A 162 -3.69 -3.10 -6.62
N PRO A 163 -3.21 -2.17 -5.79
CA PRO A 163 -2.53 -0.97 -6.27
C PRO A 163 -1.13 -1.32 -6.78
N LYS A 164 -0.57 -0.49 -7.60
CA LYS A 164 0.85 -0.56 -7.93
C LYS A 164 1.66 -0.03 -6.73
N ILE A 165 2.70 -0.74 -6.31
CA ILE A 165 3.46 -0.40 -5.12
C ILE A 165 4.91 -0.10 -5.48
N TYR A 166 5.42 1.00 -4.91
CA TYR A 166 6.82 1.43 -5.03
C TYR A 166 7.45 1.57 -3.66
N VAL A 167 8.75 1.29 -3.58
CA VAL A 167 9.62 1.59 -2.46
C VAL A 167 10.76 2.46 -2.95
N ASP A 168 10.81 3.71 -2.49
CA ASP A 168 11.81 4.71 -2.94
C ASP A 168 11.87 4.87 -4.47
N GLY A 169 10.72 4.72 -5.14
CA GLY A 169 10.60 4.76 -6.60
C GLY A 169 10.90 3.45 -7.32
N ILE A 170 11.26 2.37 -6.62
CA ILE A 170 11.47 1.03 -7.16
C ILE A 170 10.15 0.26 -7.09
N GLU A 171 9.66 -0.23 -8.21
CA GLU A 171 8.42 -1.00 -8.27
C GLU A 171 8.60 -2.38 -7.64
N LEU A 172 7.65 -2.81 -6.80
CA LEU A 172 7.60 -4.17 -6.27
C LEU A 172 7.15 -5.16 -7.34
N ALA A 173 7.87 -6.26 -7.47
CA ALA A 173 7.53 -7.37 -8.36
C ALA A 173 6.23 -8.08 -7.95
N ASN A 174 5.94 -8.11 -6.64
CA ASN A 174 4.70 -8.65 -6.08
C ASN A 174 4.03 -7.65 -5.11
N PRO A 175 3.04 -6.88 -5.57
CA PRO A 175 2.36 -5.86 -4.75
C PRO A 175 1.51 -6.45 -3.61
N LEU A 176 1.24 -7.75 -3.59
CA LEU A 176 0.50 -8.39 -2.51
C LEU A 176 1.35 -8.54 -1.23
N LEU A 177 2.67 -8.35 -1.31
CA LEU A 177 3.59 -8.46 -0.17
C LEU A 177 3.69 -7.19 0.69
N ILE A 178 2.79 -6.22 0.54
CA ILE A 178 2.77 -4.98 1.33
C ILE A 178 2.65 -5.21 2.84
N THR A 179 2.09 -6.35 3.25
CA THR A 179 1.97 -6.73 4.67
C THR A 179 3.30 -6.87 5.38
N GLN A 180 4.39 -6.98 4.63
CA GLN A 180 5.73 -7.30 5.10
C GLN A 180 6.58 -6.08 5.45
N PHE A 181 6.01 -4.87 5.43
CA PHE A 181 6.71 -3.65 5.78
C PHE A 181 6.53 -3.29 7.25
N THR A 182 7.64 -2.96 7.90
CA THR A 182 7.65 -2.50 9.30
C THR A 182 7.56 -0.96 9.35
N PRO A 183 6.67 -0.40 10.16
CA PRO A 183 6.43 1.04 10.21
C PRO A 183 7.67 1.88 10.56
N GLU A 184 8.59 1.33 11.33
CA GLU A 184 9.80 2.01 11.78
C GLU A 184 10.74 2.36 10.63
N THR A 185 10.73 1.57 9.56
CA THR A 185 11.57 1.80 8.37
C THR A 185 10.98 2.84 7.43
N VAL A 186 9.72 3.22 7.63
CA VAL A 186 8.97 4.11 6.75
C VAL A 186 9.07 5.56 7.23
N GLU A 187 9.46 6.47 6.35
CA GLU A 187 9.38 7.91 6.57
C GLU A 187 7.95 8.42 6.30
N ARG A 188 7.41 8.07 5.15
CA ARG A 188 6.04 8.39 4.74
C ARG A 188 5.54 7.44 3.65
N ILE A 189 4.24 7.40 3.48
CA ILE A 189 3.57 6.70 2.38
C ILE A 189 2.70 7.69 1.64
N GLU A 190 2.82 7.72 0.32
CA GLU A 190 2.06 8.55 -0.60
C GLU A 190 1.10 7.66 -1.39
N ILE A 191 -0.20 7.97 -1.34
CA ILE A 191 -1.24 7.14 -1.94
C ILE A 191 -2.09 7.97 -2.90
N ILE A 192 -2.11 7.57 -4.18
CA ILE A 192 -3.03 8.04 -5.20
C ILE A 192 -4.04 6.91 -5.46
N ARG A 193 -5.32 7.20 -5.35
CA ARG A 193 -6.38 6.20 -5.55
C ARG A 193 -7.01 6.35 -6.93
N GLY A 194 -7.41 5.22 -7.51
CA GLY A 194 -8.01 5.20 -8.85
C GLY A 194 -7.00 5.45 -9.99
N PRO A 195 -7.48 5.61 -11.23
CA PRO A 195 -6.64 5.62 -12.43
C PRO A 195 -5.87 6.93 -12.65
N GLN A 196 -6.02 7.94 -11.77
CA GLN A 196 -5.38 9.24 -11.92
C GLN A 196 -3.84 9.17 -11.85
N GLY A 197 -3.30 8.15 -11.17
CA GLY A 197 -1.87 7.91 -11.10
C GLY A 197 -1.27 7.25 -12.34
N ALA A 198 -2.08 6.66 -13.22
CA ALA A 198 -1.59 5.81 -14.30
C ALA A 198 -0.74 6.54 -15.36
N ALA A 199 -0.98 7.84 -15.58
CA ALA A 199 -0.15 8.64 -16.48
C ALA A 199 1.31 8.77 -16.01
N LEU A 200 1.56 8.68 -14.71
CA LEU A 200 2.90 8.75 -14.13
C LEU A 200 3.52 7.38 -13.87
N TYR A 201 2.69 6.41 -13.46
CA TYR A 201 3.13 5.12 -12.95
C TYR A 201 2.85 3.94 -13.90
N GLY A 202 2.08 4.20 -14.97
CA GLY A 202 1.87 3.26 -16.06
C GLY A 202 0.87 2.13 -15.78
N THR A 203 1.06 1.07 -16.52
CA THR A 203 0.32 -0.18 -16.45
C THR A 203 0.23 -0.71 -15.02
N ASP A 204 -0.85 -1.40 -14.70
CA ASP A 204 -1.21 -1.94 -13.39
C ASP A 204 -1.66 -0.89 -12.35
N ALA A 205 -1.51 0.42 -12.61
CA ALA A 205 -1.96 1.50 -11.71
C ALA A 205 -3.47 1.82 -11.86
N ILE A 206 -4.30 0.88 -12.26
CA ILE A 206 -5.74 1.11 -12.46
C ILE A 206 -6.49 1.37 -11.15
N SER A 207 -6.12 0.66 -10.09
CA SER A 207 -6.73 0.82 -8.76
C SER A 207 -6.09 1.95 -7.96
N GLY A 208 -4.89 2.35 -8.34
CA GLY A 208 -4.11 3.40 -7.67
C GLY A 208 -2.64 3.03 -7.50
N VAL A 209 -1.94 3.89 -6.77
CA VAL A 209 -0.50 3.76 -6.51
C VAL A 209 -0.23 4.00 -5.04
N ILE A 210 0.62 3.18 -4.45
CA ILE A 210 1.18 3.35 -3.12
C ILE A 210 2.70 3.50 -3.26
N ASN A 211 3.25 4.64 -2.88
CA ASN A 211 4.69 4.88 -2.86
C ASN A 211 5.15 4.95 -1.40
N ILE A 212 5.96 3.99 -0.99
CA ILE A 212 6.56 3.90 0.33
C ILE A 212 7.93 4.56 0.26
N VAL A 213 8.11 5.64 0.99
CA VAL A 213 9.39 6.33 1.13
C VAL A 213 10.03 5.86 2.44
N THR A 214 11.21 5.25 2.32
CA THR A 214 11.93 4.75 3.49
C THR A 214 12.76 5.84 4.15
N ARG A 215 13.18 5.61 5.39
CA ARG A 215 14.00 6.58 6.13
C ARG A 215 15.43 6.56 5.66
N HIS A 216 15.90 7.71 5.21
CA HIS A 216 17.30 7.95 4.85
C HIS A 216 17.93 9.04 5.72
N ASP A 217 17.18 9.57 6.70
CA ASP A 217 17.62 10.61 7.60
C ASP A 217 18.61 10.07 8.64
N GLY A 218 19.67 10.82 8.89
CA GLY A 218 20.60 10.59 9.99
C GLY A 218 20.15 11.25 11.28
N SER A 219 21.00 11.18 12.30
CA SER A 219 20.86 11.92 13.56
C SER A 219 21.91 13.04 13.61
N ASN A 220 21.47 14.28 13.82
CA ASN A 220 22.36 15.46 13.80
C ASN A 220 23.26 15.62 15.03
N GLY A 221 23.39 14.65 15.89
CA GLY A 221 24.14 14.75 17.14
C GLY A 221 25.08 13.57 17.43
N GLY A 222 25.29 12.68 16.47
CA GLY A 222 25.99 11.40 16.61
C GLY A 222 25.03 10.22 16.33
N PRO A 223 25.50 8.98 16.41
CA PRO A 223 24.68 7.80 16.20
C PRO A 223 23.46 7.78 17.16
N SER A 224 22.27 7.56 16.62
CA SER A 224 21.06 7.36 17.40
C SER A 224 20.56 5.92 17.20
N THR A 225 20.40 5.20 18.28
CA THR A 225 19.88 3.83 18.26
C THR A 225 18.52 3.79 18.93
N VAL A 226 17.54 3.22 18.23
CA VAL A 226 16.22 2.94 18.78
C VAL A 226 16.05 1.44 18.85
N ALA A 227 15.86 0.90 20.06
CA ALA A 227 15.55 -0.49 20.28
C ALA A 227 14.12 -0.63 20.83
N ARG A 228 13.36 -1.57 20.31
CA ARG A 228 12.00 -1.90 20.76
C ARG A 228 11.88 -3.40 20.92
N SER A 229 11.22 -3.82 21.99
CA SER A 229 10.89 -5.22 22.24
C SER A 229 9.50 -5.29 22.84
N ALA A 230 8.63 -6.09 22.25
CA ALA A 230 7.29 -6.34 22.74
C ALA A 230 7.01 -7.84 22.79
N VAL A 231 6.34 -8.27 23.86
CA VAL A 231 5.84 -9.63 24.04
C VAL A 231 4.40 -9.56 24.47
N GLY A 232 3.58 -10.43 23.91
CA GLY A 232 2.14 -10.45 24.17
C GLY A 232 1.54 -11.85 24.13
N ALA A 233 0.23 -11.88 24.32
CA ALA A 233 -0.55 -13.10 24.29
C ALA A 233 -1.88 -12.83 23.57
N ALA A 234 -2.18 -13.67 22.58
CA ALA A 234 -3.43 -13.66 21.84
C ALA A 234 -4.35 -14.78 22.34
N SER A 235 -5.59 -14.44 22.66
CA SER A 235 -6.60 -15.44 23.02
C SER A 235 -7.08 -16.22 21.79
N SER A 236 -7.53 -17.45 21.99
CA SER A 236 -8.18 -18.26 20.96
C SER A 236 -9.27 -19.14 21.56
N ALA A 237 -10.34 -19.34 20.80
CA ALA A 237 -11.38 -20.32 21.12
C ALA A 237 -11.02 -21.74 20.63
N TYR A 238 -9.98 -21.89 19.85
CA TYR A 238 -9.63 -23.13 19.13
C TYR A 238 -8.45 -23.88 19.75
N VAL A 239 -7.70 -23.23 20.63
CA VAL A 239 -6.58 -23.83 21.37
C VAL A 239 -6.69 -23.48 22.85
N PRO A 240 -6.25 -24.39 23.77
CA PRO A 240 -6.43 -24.20 25.20
C PRO A 240 -5.49 -23.15 25.82
N ARG A 241 -4.43 -22.78 25.12
CA ARG A 241 -3.42 -21.82 25.58
C ARG A 241 -3.41 -20.59 24.72
N ALA A 242 -3.17 -19.41 25.31
CA ALA A 242 -2.99 -18.20 24.55
C ALA A 242 -1.73 -18.30 23.67
N ALA A 243 -1.85 -17.83 22.43
CA ALA A 243 -0.73 -17.78 21.50
C ALA A 243 0.21 -16.64 21.88
N ILE A 244 1.49 -16.94 22.05
CA ILE A 244 2.50 -15.92 22.36
C ILE A 244 2.80 -15.11 21.09
N THR A 245 2.77 -13.78 21.23
CA THR A 245 3.18 -12.82 20.19
C THR A 245 4.48 -12.15 20.62
N GLN A 246 5.34 -11.86 19.65
CA GLN A 246 6.60 -11.16 19.92
C GLN A 246 6.96 -10.25 18.72
N ASP A 247 7.55 -9.11 19.04
CA ASP A 247 7.99 -8.13 18.05
C ASP A 247 9.21 -7.36 18.61
N HIS A 248 10.32 -7.42 17.89
CA HIS A 248 11.61 -6.84 18.27
C HIS A 248 12.16 -6.05 17.11
N ALA A 249 12.65 -4.83 17.38
CA ALA A 249 13.23 -3.97 16.35
C ALA A 249 14.43 -3.21 16.90
N VAL A 250 15.46 -3.08 16.08
CA VAL A 250 16.60 -2.18 16.34
C VAL A 250 16.83 -1.34 15.09
N THR A 251 16.89 -0.03 15.26
CA THR A 251 17.20 0.92 14.18
C THR A 251 18.34 1.82 14.60
N VAL A 252 19.37 1.90 13.79
CA VAL A 252 20.53 2.79 13.97
C VAL A 252 20.50 3.84 12.87
N ARG A 253 20.71 5.09 13.24
CA ARG A 253 20.78 6.22 12.31
C ARG A 253 21.99 7.06 12.64
N GLU A 254 22.68 7.51 11.61
CA GLU A 254 23.85 8.38 11.75
C GLU A 254 23.96 9.31 10.56
N GLY A 255 24.59 10.45 10.77
CA GLY A 255 24.99 11.35 9.71
C GLY A 255 24.50 12.76 9.88
N SER A 256 24.95 13.60 8.97
CA SER A 256 24.65 15.03 8.87
C SER A 256 23.78 15.33 7.65
N GLY A 257 23.46 16.60 7.42
CA GLY A 257 22.75 17.04 6.20
C GLY A 257 23.47 16.70 4.89
N ALA A 258 24.79 16.51 4.90
CA ALA A 258 25.58 16.17 3.72
C ALA A 258 25.66 14.66 3.45
N GLN A 259 25.65 13.86 4.49
CA GLN A 259 25.67 12.39 4.39
C GLN A 259 24.90 11.81 5.58
N SER A 260 23.98 10.94 5.30
CA SER A 260 23.21 10.25 6.34
C SER A 260 22.91 8.82 5.94
N GLY A 261 22.65 7.99 6.93
CA GLY A 261 22.27 6.62 6.72
C GLY A 261 21.50 6.05 7.89
N SER A 262 20.75 5.01 7.60
CA SER A 262 20.00 4.25 8.56
C SER A 262 20.10 2.76 8.27
N ALA A 263 20.09 1.95 9.33
CA ALA A 263 19.95 0.51 9.24
C ALA A 263 18.94 0.03 10.28
N SER A 264 18.11 -0.92 9.91
CA SER A 264 17.09 -1.47 10.78
C SER A 264 17.05 -2.98 10.66
N PHE A 265 16.83 -3.63 11.77
CA PHE A 265 16.56 -5.06 11.85
C PHE A 265 15.30 -5.27 12.69
N THR A 266 14.37 -6.08 12.20
CA THR A 266 13.16 -6.46 12.95
C THR A 266 12.95 -7.97 12.91
N SER A 267 12.39 -8.51 13.97
CA SER A 267 11.99 -9.92 14.06
C SER A 267 10.72 -10.02 14.88
N GLY A 268 9.77 -10.81 14.42
CA GLY A 268 8.51 -10.99 15.14
C GLY A 268 7.80 -12.28 14.76
N GLY A 269 6.69 -12.53 15.44
CA GLY A 269 5.86 -13.68 15.14
C GLY A 269 4.73 -13.89 16.12
N VAL A 270 3.88 -14.84 15.77
CA VAL A 270 2.75 -15.32 16.56
C VAL A 270 2.80 -16.83 16.63
N GLY A 271 2.57 -17.36 17.82
CA GLY A 271 2.44 -18.77 18.07
C GLY A 271 1.08 -19.34 17.68
N GLU A 272 0.81 -20.53 18.14
CA GLU A 272 -0.37 -21.32 17.80
C GLU A 272 -1.66 -20.69 18.34
N TYR A 273 -2.44 -20.05 17.45
CA TYR A 273 -3.79 -19.57 17.74
C TYR A 273 -4.89 -20.45 17.10
N LEU A 274 -4.51 -21.27 16.14
CA LEU A 274 -5.22 -22.43 15.61
C LEU A 274 -4.30 -23.65 15.72
N PRO A 275 -4.82 -24.87 15.82
CA PRO A 275 -3.98 -26.07 15.87
C PRO A 275 -2.98 -26.13 14.72
N GLY A 276 -1.69 -26.02 15.03
CA GLY A 276 -0.60 -26.02 14.06
C GLY A 276 -0.30 -24.68 13.39
N ALA A 277 -1.07 -23.61 13.63
CA ALA A 277 -0.81 -22.28 13.08
C ALA A 277 0.40 -21.62 13.74
N PHE A 278 1.23 -20.99 12.97
CA PHE A 278 2.27 -20.07 13.43
C PHE A 278 2.67 -19.10 12.33
N ALA A 279 3.25 -17.99 12.71
CA ALA A 279 3.95 -17.10 11.76
C ALA A 279 5.18 -16.51 12.44
N ARG A 280 6.27 -16.39 11.68
CA ARG A 280 7.50 -15.71 12.10
C ARG A 280 8.11 -14.98 10.92
N HIS A 281 8.67 -13.80 11.19
CA HIS A 281 9.30 -13.01 10.16
C HIS A 281 10.54 -12.28 10.66
N THR A 282 11.41 -11.96 9.72
CA THR A 282 12.58 -11.08 9.92
C THR A 282 12.69 -10.12 8.78
N THR A 283 13.07 -8.87 9.09
CA THR A 283 13.33 -7.83 8.09
C THR A 283 14.65 -7.16 8.38
N GLY A 284 15.48 -6.98 7.37
CA GLY A 284 16.65 -6.12 7.39
C GLY A 284 16.47 -5.01 6.36
N SER A 285 16.79 -3.78 6.72
CA SER A 285 16.81 -2.67 5.77
C SER A 285 17.97 -1.73 6.05
N ALA A 286 18.48 -1.12 4.99
CA ALA A 286 19.52 -0.10 5.07
C ALA A 286 19.23 0.97 4.01
N GLY A 287 19.46 2.23 4.38
CA GLY A 287 19.33 3.36 3.48
C GLY A 287 20.45 4.33 3.69
N PHE A 288 20.84 5.03 2.63
CA PHE A 288 21.81 6.12 2.72
C PHE A 288 21.38 7.29 1.83
N ARG A 289 21.83 8.48 2.20
CA ARG A 289 21.65 9.72 1.44
C ARG A 289 22.95 10.49 1.41
N VAL A 290 23.30 11.02 0.24
CA VAL A 290 24.43 11.91 0.03
C VAL A 290 23.93 13.17 -0.68
N VAL A 291 24.22 14.33 -0.11
CA VAL A 291 23.87 15.63 -0.67
C VAL A 291 25.18 16.39 -0.97
N ARG A 292 25.32 16.82 -2.20
CA ARG A 292 26.38 17.72 -2.67
C ARG A 292 25.73 18.92 -3.33
N SER A 293 26.49 19.95 -3.66
CA SER A 293 25.94 21.21 -4.20
C SER A 293 24.96 21.03 -5.37
N ARG A 294 25.17 20.04 -6.22
CA ARG A 294 24.33 19.77 -7.40
C ARG A 294 23.83 18.32 -7.51
N LEU A 295 24.20 17.46 -6.57
CA LEU A 295 23.86 16.04 -6.62
C LEU A 295 23.24 15.61 -5.30
N ILE A 296 22.06 15.01 -5.40
CA ILE A 296 21.43 14.28 -4.30
C ILE A 296 21.34 12.81 -4.73
N ALA A 297 21.94 11.93 -3.96
CA ALA A 297 21.86 10.50 -4.21
C ALA A 297 21.31 9.78 -2.98
N THR A 298 20.41 8.84 -3.20
CA THR A 298 19.89 7.94 -2.17
C THR A 298 20.02 6.50 -2.64
N GLY A 299 20.26 5.61 -1.71
CA GLY A 299 20.23 4.17 -1.98
C GLY A 299 19.49 3.44 -0.89
N THR A 300 18.81 2.38 -1.25
CA THR A 300 18.03 1.52 -0.36
C THR A 300 18.33 0.06 -0.63
N ALA A 301 18.40 -0.73 0.44
CA ALA A 301 18.46 -2.17 0.39
C ALA A 301 17.53 -2.72 1.47
N ARG A 302 16.68 -3.68 1.11
CA ARG A 302 15.74 -4.32 2.00
C ARG A 302 15.74 -5.83 1.75
N MET A 303 15.65 -6.60 2.81
CA MET A 303 15.43 -8.04 2.79
C MET A 303 14.33 -8.39 3.79
N PHE A 304 13.42 -9.23 3.38
CA PHE A 304 12.36 -9.78 4.21
C PHE A 304 12.34 -11.30 4.06
N ALA A 305 12.14 -12.01 5.16
CA ALA A 305 11.89 -13.44 5.18
C ALA A 305 10.78 -13.75 6.19
N SER A 306 9.81 -14.54 5.76
CA SER A 306 8.73 -15.04 6.63
C SER A 306 8.50 -16.51 6.37
N GLU A 307 8.12 -17.18 7.44
CA GLU A 307 7.62 -18.56 7.43
C GLU A 307 6.34 -18.60 8.27
N SER A 308 5.33 -19.26 7.74
CA SER A 308 4.04 -19.41 8.42
C SER A 308 3.43 -20.75 8.09
N ALA A 309 2.51 -21.17 8.93
CA ALA A 309 1.66 -22.31 8.68
C ALA A 309 0.22 -21.90 8.89
N ASP A 310 -0.59 -22.08 7.84
CA ASP A 310 -2.02 -21.74 7.84
C ASP A 310 -2.81 -23.07 7.77
N PRO A 311 -3.34 -23.56 8.89
CA PRO A 311 -4.10 -24.79 8.91
C PRO A 311 -5.49 -24.57 8.30
N SER A 312 -6.14 -25.64 7.88
CA SER A 312 -7.54 -25.58 7.45
C SER A 312 -8.44 -24.99 8.54
N SER A 313 -9.43 -24.21 8.13
CA SER A 313 -10.35 -23.58 9.06
C SER A 313 -11.10 -24.62 9.92
N PRO A 314 -11.11 -24.46 11.25
CA PRO A 314 -11.86 -25.33 12.14
C PRO A 314 -13.39 -25.22 11.96
N LEU A 315 -13.87 -24.27 11.21
CA LEU A 315 -15.30 -24.05 10.94
C LEU A 315 -15.86 -25.03 9.91
N PHE A 316 -15.00 -25.75 9.20
CA PHE A 316 -15.40 -26.83 8.29
C PHE A 316 -15.63 -28.20 8.98
N ARG A 317 -15.85 -28.24 10.28
CA ARG A 317 -15.81 -29.45 11.13
C ARG A 317 -16.66 -30.64 10.67
N ASP A 318 -17.77 -30.41 9.98
CA ASP A 318 -18.72 -31.43 9.54
C ASP A 318 -18.65 -31.72 8.03
N SER A 319 -17.77 -31.08 7.30
CA SER A 319 -17.55 -31.29 5.89
C SER A 319 -16.22 -32.03 5.65
N VAL A 320 -16.02 -32.57 4.47
CA VAL A 320 -14.85 -33.37 3.97
C VAL A 320 -13.47 -32.91 4.45
N SER A 321 -13.37 -31.74 5.03
CA SER A 321 -12.14 -31.19 5.68
C SER A 321 -11.67 -31.90 6.94
N ALA A 322 -12.47 -32.77 7.54
CA ALA A 322 -12.05 -33.50 8.76
C ALA A 322 -10.82 -34.38 8.52
N THR A 323 -10.62 -34.87 7.31
CA THR A 323 -9.41 -35.63 6.88
C THR A 323 -8.19 -34.74 6.69
N ARG A 324 -8.36 -33.42 6.54
CA ARG A 324 -7.26 -32.43 6.46
C ARG A 324 -6.89 -31.82 7.82
N ALA A 325 -7.73 -32.03 8.83
CA ALA A 325 -7.46 -31.57 10.20
C ALA A 325 -6.21 -32.26 10.77
N GLY A 326 -5.06 -31.64 10.61
CA GLY A 326 -3.76 -32.14 11.07
C GLY A 326 -2.63 -32.07 10.07
N GLN A 327 -2.92 -31.79 8.78
CA GLN A 327 -1.86 -31.56 7.81
C GLN A 327 -1.58 -30.06 7.73
N VAL A 328 -0.48 -29.64 8.31
CA VAL A 328 0.01 -28.26 8.27
C VAL A 328 1.26 -28.22 7.39
N ILE A 329 1.19 -27.51 6.27
CA ILE A 329 2.34 -27.32 5.40
C ILE A 329 2.91 -25.93 5.67
N PRO A 330 4.17 -25.83 6.13
CA PRO A 330 4.80 -24.52 6.27
C PRO A 330 5.01 -23.88 4.90
N GLN A 331 4.55 -22.65 4.81
CA GLN A 331 4.74 -21.79 3.64
C GLN A 331 5.79 -20.71 3.96
N SER A 332 6.50 -20.23 2.95
CA SER A 332 7.51 -19.20 3.16
C SER A 332 7.55 -18.18 2.05
N VAL A 333 7.96 -16.97 2.43
CA VAL A 333 8.27 -15.90 1.50
C VAL A 333 9.64 -15.30 1.81
N ARG A 334 10.39 -15.01 0.76
CA ARG A 334 11.60 -14.17 0.82
C ARG A 334 11.46 -13.06 -0.20
N GLU A 335 11.77 -11.86 0.20
CA GLU A 335 11.71 -10.68 -0.65
C GLU A 335 12.98 -9.86 -0.46
N TYR A 336 13.45 -9.24 -1.53
CA TYR A 336 14.59 -8.33 -1.49
C TYR A 336 14.40 -7.21 -2.50
N THR A 337 14.66 -5.98 -2.05
CA THR A 337 14.60 -4.77 -2.87
C THR A 337 15.94 -4.06 -2.75
N VAL A 338 16.54 -3.73 -3.87
CA VAL A 338 17.81 -2.96 -3.93
C VAL A 338 17.71 -1.93 -5.03
N GLY A 339 18.14 -0.73 -4.76
CA GLY A 339 18.25 0.29 -5.79
C GLY A 339 18.58 1.66 -5.22
N GLY A 340 18.43 2.66 -6.07
CA GLY A 340 18.72 4.03 -5.67
C GLY A 340 18.26 5.04 -6.69
N ASN A 341 18.32 6.27 -6.26
CA ASN A 341 18.05 7.39 -7.12
C ASN A 341 19.20 8.41 -7.04
N ALA A 342 19.46 9.10 -8.15
CA ALA A 342 20.37 10.21 -8.21
C ALA A 342 19.69 11.39 -8.92
N THR A 343 19.66 12.54 -8.26
CA THR A 343 19.10 13.78 -8.78
C THR A 343 20.22 14.77 -9.02
N LEU A 344 20.39 15.21 -10.26
CA LEU A 344 21.36 16.24 -10.68
C LEU A 344 20.64 17.56 -10.89
N ILE A 345 20.96 18.56 -10.10
CA ILE A 345 20.47 19.93 -10.23
C ILE A 345 21.44 20.65 -11.20
N GLN A 346 21.11 20.64 -12.50
CA GLN A 346 21.95 21.28 -13.50
C GLN A 346 21.92 22.80 -13.37
N SER A 347 20.72 23.35 -13.11
CA SER A 347 20.51 24.77 -12.85
C SER A 347 19.23 24.93 -11.98
N GLU A 348 18.91 26.15 -11.57
CA GLU A 348 17.65 26.47 -10.88
C GLU A 348 16.39 26.09 -11.67
N ARG A 349 16.52 26.00 -12.99
CA ARG A 349 15.43 25.71 -13.91
C ARG A 349 15.45 24.30 -14.46
N TRP A 350 16.52 23.54 -14.26
CA TRP A 350 16.66 22.23 -14.90
C TRP A 350 17.24 21.19 -13.95
N THR A 351 16.49 20.13 -13.75
CA THR A 351 16.85 19.01 -12.88
C THR A 351 16.66 17.71 -13.64
N HIS A 352 17.62 16.80 -13.47
CA HIS A 352 17.57 15.45 -14.02
C HIS A 352 17.59 14.45 -12.89
N ALA A 353 16.86 13.35 -13.04
CA ALA A 353 16.93 12.26 -12.09
C ALA A 353 16.97 10.90 -12.80
N ILE A 354 17.67 9.98 -12.17
CA ILE A 354 17.73 8.58 -12.56
C ILE A 354 17.31 7.74 -11.35
N VAL A 355 16.42 6.80 -11.55
CA VAL A 355 16.02 5.77 -10.57
C VAL A 355 16.30 4.42 -11.19
N ALA A 356 17.07 3.59 -10.51
CA ALA A 356 17.35 2.23 -10.94
C ALA A 356 17.14 1.28 -9.76
N GLY A 357 16.50 0.16 -10.00
CA GLY A 357 16.20 -0.77 -8.93
C GLY A 357 15.90 -2.18 -9.41
N PHE A 358 16.03 -3.07 -8.47
CA PHE A 358 15.70 -4.48 -8.60
C PHE A 358 14.90 -4.91 -7.38
N ASP A 359 13.77 -5.54 -7.64
CA ASP A 359 12.92 -6.16 -6.62
C ASP A 359 12.71 -7.62 -6.99
N GLY A 360 12.78 -8.49 -5.99
CA GLY A 360 12.59 -9.91 -6.18
C GLY A 360 11.88 -10.55 -5.00
N SER A 361 11.02 -11.52 -5.30
CA SER A 361 10.35 -12.31 -4.30
C SER A 361 10.33 -13.79 -4.69
N ARG A 362 10.39 -14.65 -3.66
CA ARG A 362 10.22 -16.10 -3.78
C ARG A 362 9.20 -16.57 -2.75
N LEU A 363 8.17 -17.24 -3.24
CA LEU A 363 7.19 -17.94 -2.39
C LEU A 363 7.37 -19.43 -2.56
N SER A 364 7.17 -20.17 -1.47
CA SER A 364 7.27 -21.63 -1.45
C SER A 364 6.13 -22.20 -0.61
N ASN A 365 5.58 -23.31 -1.11
CA ASN A 365 4.55 -24.09 -0.43
C ASN A 365 3.28 -23.30 -0.06
N LEU A 366 2.92 -22.29 -0.86
CA LEU A 366 1.68 -21.59 -0.67
C LEU A 366 0.52 -22.57 -0.84
N ALA A 367 -0.27 -22.77 0.20
CA ALA A 367 -1.44 -23.64 0.18
C ALA A 367 -2.70 -22.78 0.24
N ASP A 368 -3.67 -23.08 -0.60
CA ASP A 368 -4.99 -22.46 -0.54
C ASP A 368 -5.93 -23.34 0.26
N TYR A 369 -6.05 -23.06 1.56
CA TYR A 369 -7.00 -23.76 2.45
C TYR A 369 -8.38 -23.10 2.50
N HIS A 370 -8.55 -21.95 1.86
CA HIS A 370 -9.80 -21.19 1.89
C HIS A 370 -10.73 -21.53 0.74
N THR A 371 -10.27 -22.23 -0.29
CA THR A 371 -11.16 -22.74 -1.34
C THR A 371 -11.84 -24.02 -0.85
N PRO A 372 -13.17 -24.01 -0.77
CA PRO A 372 -13.94 -25.20 -0.32
C PRO A 372 -14.07 -26.24 -1.43
N LEU A 373 -12.98 -26.63 -2.07
CA LEU A 373 -13.00 -27.61 -3.16
C LEU A 373 -12.39 -28.91 -2.67
N PRO A 374 -13.17 -29.81 -2.04
CA PRO A 374 -12.72 -31.17 -1.82
C PRO A 374 -12.64 -31.88 -3.17
N SER A 375 -11.54 -32.51 -3.45
CA SER A 375 -11.58 -33.62 -4.38
C SER A 375 -12.25 -34.80 -3.71
N ALA A 376 -13.16 -35.43 -4.38
CA ALA A 376 -13.82 -36.66 -3.92
C ALA A 376 -12.81 -37.81 -3.76
N SER A 377 -11.63 -37.73 -4.37
CA SER A 377 -10.58 -38.74 -4.38
C SER A 377 -9.52 -38.61 -3.27
N GLY A 378 -9.75 -37.76 -2.26
CA GLY A 378 -8.84 -37.60 -1.13
C GLY A 378 -8.08 -36.26 -1.12
N PRO A 379 -7.26 -36.00 -0.11
CA PRO A 379 -6.61 -34.72 0.08
C PRO A 379 -5.49 -34.52 -0.94
N ASP A 380 -5.82 -34.02 -2.13
CA ASP A 380 -4.80 -33.48 -3.00
C ASP A 380 -4.39 -32.11 -2.45
N LEU A 381 -3.42 -32.10 -1.57
CA LEU A 381 -2.75 -30.91 -1.13
C LEU A 381 -1.84 -30.43 -2.25
N GLY A 382 -2.40 -29.56 -3.08
CA GLY A 382 -1.57 -28.81 -4.02
C GLY A 382 -0.79 -27.75 -3.26
N THR A 383 0.51 -27.67 -3.51
CA THR A 383 1.31 -26.52 -3.08
C THR A 383 1.79 -25.75 -4.29
N ALA A 384 1.80 -24.45 -4.16
CA ALA A 384 2.29 -23.56 -5.18
C ALA A 384 3.50 -22.76 -4.69
N GLY A 385 4.36 -22.39 -5.61
CA GLY A 385 5.50 -21.56 -5.34
C GLY A 385 5.96 -20.83 -6.59
N GLY A 386 6.94 -19.98 -6.45
CA GLY A 386 7.50 -19.27 -7.59
C GLY A 386 8.38 -18.10 -7.23
N ASN A 387 8.91 -17.48 -8.25
CA ASN A 387 9.76 -16.29 -8.16
C ASN A 387 9.16 -15.18 -9.01
N ALA A 388 9.19 -13.96 -8.49
CA ALA A 388 8.93 -12.74 -9.26
C ALA A 388 10.15 -11.84 -9.15
N ASN A 389 10.75 -11.44 -10.26
CA ASN A 389 11.92 -10.55 -10.28
C ASN A 389 11.64 -9.40 -11.25
N LEU A 390 11.80 -8.19 -10.80
CA LEU A 390 11.56 -6.97 -11.56
C LEU A 390 12.79 -6.06 -11.53
N ALA A 391 13.39 -5.82 -12.68
CA ALA A 391 14.41 -4.79 -12.85
C ALA A 391 13.77 -3.55 -13.50
N SER A 392 14.04 -2.37 -13.00
CA SER A 392 13.49 -1.12 -13.51
C SER A 392 14.54 -0.02 -13.61
N LEU A 393 14.40 0.80 -14.65
CA LEU A 393 15.20 2.01 -14.89
C LEU A 393 14.27 3.13 -15.33
N ARG A 394 14.32 4.26 -14.65
CA ARG A 394 13.62 5.48 -15.02
C ARG A 394 14.60 6.65 -15.10
N VAL A 395 14.57 7.38 -16.18
CA VAL A 395 15.31 8.64 -16.38
C VAL A 395 14.30 9.74 -16.59
N SER A 396 14.44 10.84 -15.88
CA SER A 396 13.53 11.97 -16.00
C SER A 396 14.28 13.30 -16.05
N SER A 397 13.66 14.27 -16.70
CA SER A 397 14.13 15.63 -16.84
C SER A 397 12.98 16.59 -16.56
N VAL A 398 13.22 17.56 -15.70
CA VAL A 398 12.22 18.53 -15.30
C VAL A 398 12.74 19.93 -15.55
N ALA A 399 11.96 20.70 -16.31
CA ALA A 399 12.24 22.11 -16.61
C ALA A 399 11.21 23.00 -15.88
N ALA A 400 11.67 23.99 -15.13
CA ALA A 400 10.85 25.00 -14.47
C ALA A 400 10.95 26.33 -15.24
N LEU A 401 9.80 26.87 -15.66
CA LEU A 401 9.68 28.09 -16.45
C LEU A 401 8.79 29.10 -15.71
N GLY A 402 9.06 30.39 -15.89
CA GLY A 402 8.29 31.46 -15.26
C GLY A 402 8.60 31.66 -13.78
N ASP A 403 7.71 32.29 -13.06
CA ASP A 403 7.81 32.55 -11.63
C ASP A 403 6.50 32.25 -10.90
N ALA A 404 6.58 31.87 -9.62
CA ALA A 404 5.43 31.46 -8.82
C ALA A 404 4.43 32.60 -8.53
N GLN A 405 4.85 33.87 -8.62
CA GLN A 405 4.00 35.02 -8.32
C GLN A 405 3.05 35.33 -9.49
N ASN A 406 3.43 34.96 -10.72
CA ASN A 406 2.64 35.21 -11.92
C ASN A 406 2.19 33.90 -12.56
N LEU A 407 3.06 33.29 -13.35
CA LEU A 407 2.81 32.04 -14.05
C LEU A 407 4.06 31.18 -13.98
N ALA A 408 3.99 30.08 -13.25
CA ALA A 408 5.04 29.05 -13.23
C ALA A 408 4.55 27.83 -13.99
N THR A 409 5.42 27.26 -14.81
CA THR A 409 5.17 26.03 -15.55
C THR A 409 6.29 25.04 -15.29
N THR A 410 5.94 23.82 -14.88
CA THR A 410 6.89 22.73 -14.75
C THR A 410 6.61 21.70 -15.82
N LEU A 411 7.58 21.45 -16.68
CA LEU A 411 7.54 20.41 -17.71
C LEU A 411 8.36 19.22 -17.26
N THR A 412 7.78 18.05 -17.25
CA THR A 412 8.43 16.78 -16.90
C THR A 412 8.42 15.85 -18.10
N PHE A 413 9.58 15.34 -18.46
CA PHE A 413 9.76 14.28 -19.43
C PHE A 413 10.45 13.09 -18.77
N ALA A 414 9.95 11.88 -19.00
CA ALA A 414 10.59 10.69 -18.48
C ALA A 414 10.55 9.54 -19.49
N GLY A 415 11.61 8.74 -19.47
CA GLY A 415 11.69 7.44 -20.12
C GLY A 415 11.81 6.34 -19.07
N GLU A 416 11.12 5.25 -19.26
CA GLU A 416 11.08 4.13 -18.32
C GLU A 416 11.20 2.80 -19.06
N ASN A 417 12.00 1.89 -18.51
CA ASN A 417 12.10 0.52 -18.96
C ASN A 417 12.04 -0.41 -17.75
N SER A 418 11.28 -1.48 -17.86
CA SER A 418 11.26 -2.54 -16.87
C SER A 418 11.20 -3.92 -17.50
N LEU A 419 11.80 -4.88 -16.81
CA LEU A 419 11.81 -6.29 -17.16
C LEU A 419 11.31 -7.09 -15.97
N LEU A 420 10.17 -7.74 -16.12
CA LEU A 420 9.65 -8.71 -15.18
C LEU A 420 9.96 -10.13 -15.68
N ASP A 421 10.60 -10.95 -14.83
CA ASP A 421 10.73 -12.40 -14.98
C ASP A 421 9.94 -13.05 -13.85
N PHE A 422 8.88 -13.74 -14.21
CA PHE A 422 8.00 -14.41 -13.27
C PHE A 422 7.96 -15.91 -13.61
N ARG A 423 8.13 -16.75 -12.59
CA ARG A 423 8.04 -18.21 -12.71
C ARG A 423 7.17 -18.72 -11.57
N SER A 424 6.18 -19.52 -11.92
CA SER A 424 5.37 -20.23 -10.94
C SER A 424 5.42 -21.72 -11.20
N GLN A 425 5.27 -22.48 -10.13
CA GLN A 425 5.23 -23.92 -10.14
C GLN A 425 4.17 -24.36 -9.14
N ALA A 426 3.31 -25.27 -9.56
CA ALA A 426 2.38 -25.95 -8.67
C ALA A 426 2.60 -27.45 -8.77
N GLU A 427 2.58 -28.10 -7.62
CA GLU A 427 2.70 -29.53 -7.50
C GLU A 427 1.38 -30.09 -6.96
N THR A 428 0.81 -31.07 -7.66
CA THR A 428 -0.33 -31.83 -7.17
C THR A 428 0.17 -33.18 -6.71
N THR A 429 -0.07 -33.53 -5.45
CA THR A 429 0.14 -34.87 -4.94
C THR A 429 -1.19 -35.63 -5.02
N SER A 430 -1.38 -36.44 -6.06
CA SER A 430 -2.50 -37.39 -6.14
C SER A 430 -2.12 -38.68 -5.44
N THR A 431 -2.93 -39.10 -4.46
CA THR A 431 -2.73 -40.39 -3.79
C THR A 431 -3.03 -41.60 -4.68
N GLN A 432 -3.67 -41.36 -5.84
CA GLN A 432 -4.01 -42.44 -6.80
C GLN A 432 -3.09 -42.49 -8.05
N ALA A 433 -2.36 -41.40 -8.33
CA ALA A 433 -1.39 -41.43 -9.42
C ALA A 433 0.02 -41.60 -8.84
N ALA A 434 0.74 -42.60 -9.28
CA ALA A 434 2.15 -42.82 -8.90
C ALA A 434 3.12 -41.72 -9.39
N SER A 435 2.59 -40.67 -9.97
CA SER A 435 3.33 -39.48 -10.45
C SER A 435 2.54 -38.24 -10.18
N GLY A 436 3.01 -37.38 -9.25
CA GLY A 436 2.52 -36.00 -9.10
C GLY A 436 2.68 -35.23 -10.41
N SER A 437 1.69 -34.45 -10.80
CA SER A 437 1.82 -33.57 -11.96
C SER A 437 2.36 -32.22 -11.51
N THR A 438 3.39 -31.73 -12.18
CA THR A 438 3.94 -30.41 -11.96
C THR A 438 3.49 -29.50 -13.10
N VAL A 439 2.80 -28.42 -12.75
CA VAL A 439 2.43 -27.35 -13.70
C VAL A 439 3.37 -26.18 -13.48
N SER A 440 4.04 -25.74 -14.53
CA SER A 440 4.91 -24.56 -14.47
C SER A 440 4.49 -23.51 -15.48
N SER A 441 4.56 -22.25 -15.07
CA SER A 441 4.35 -21.09 -15.94
C SER A 441 5.53 -20.14 -15.86
N VAL A 442 5.93 -19.61 -17.02
CA VAL A 442 6.99 -18.59 -17.12
C VAL A 442 6.44 -17.39 -17.88
N VAL A 443 6.46 -16.24 -17.25
CA VAL A 443 6.08 -14.96 -17.84
C VAL A 443 7.29 -14.05 -17.86
N ARG A 444 7.67 -13.59 -19.04
CA ARG A 444 8.69 -12.58 -19.22
C ARG A 444 8.11 -11.40 -19.94
N ARG A 445 8.14 -10.23 -19.30
CA ARG A 445 7.48 -9.03 -19.78
C ARG A 445 8.44 -7.85 -19.83
N TRP A 446 8.62 -7.29 -21.03
CA TRP A 446 9.23 -6.00 -21.23
C TRP A 446 8.19 -4.90 -21.25
N THR A 447 8.46 -3.83 -20.51
CA THR A 447 7.67 -2.61 -20.57
C THR A 447 8.58 -1.44 -20.89
N SER A 448 8.23 -0.65 -21.88
CA SER A 448 8.93 0.59 -22.25
C SER A 448 7.93 1.72 -22.35
N ALA A 449 8.23 2.86 -21.73
CA ALA A 449 7.31 3.98 -21.69
C ALA A 449 8.00 5.33 -21.85
N GLY A 450 7.29 6.26 -22.48
CA GLY A 450 7.58 7.69 -22.48
C GLY A 450 6.50 8.45 -21.77
N VAL A 451 6.86 9.43 -20.94
CA VAL A 451 5.96 10.28 -20.17
C VAL A 451 6.25 11.74 -20.47
N ALA A 452 5.21 12.52 -20.71
CA ALA A 452 5.26 13.97 -20.76
C ALA A 452 4.17 14.55 -19.86
N GLN A 453 4.54 15.49 -18.99
CA GLN A 453 3.60 16.17 -18.09
C GLN A 453 3.90 17.66 -18.02
N ALA A 454 2.86 18.48 -18.03
CA ALA A 454 2.91 19.91 -17.77
C ALA A 454 2.08 20.23 -16.53
N ASN A 455 2.68 20.93 -15.58
CA ASN A 455 2.01 21.52 -14.43
C ASN A 455 2.11 23.03 -14.52
N VAL A 456 0.99 23.71 -14.58
CA VAL A 456 0.89 25.16 -14.65
C VAL A 456 0.33 25.68 -13.33
N SER A 457 1.01 26.62 -12.71
CA SER A 457 0.58 27.34 -11.51
C SER A 457 0.39 28.81 -11.85
N TRP A 458 -0.79 29.33 -11.60
CA TRP A 458 -1.12 30.74 -11.79
C TRP A 458 -1.29 31.40 -10.42
N ARG A 459 -0.42 32.37 -10.11
CA ARG A 459 -0.39 33.16 -8.86
C ARG A 459 -0.45 32.30 -7.59
N ASP A 460 0.12 31.08 -7.64
CA ASP A 460 0.07 30.05 -6.59
C ASP A 460 -1.36 29.77 -6.03
N ALA A 461 -2.38 30.09 -6.80
CA ALA A 461 -3.80 29.96 -6.47
C ALA A 461 -4.56 29.04 -7.45
N GLY A 462 -4.22 29.06 -8.73
CA GLY A 462 -4.77 28.22 -9.78
C GLY A 462 -3.75 27.21 -10.28
N TYR A 463 -4.14 25.96 -10.46
CA TYR A 463 -3.25 24.90 -10.90
C TYR A 463 -3.90 24.06 -11.98
N LEU A 464 -3.14 23.78 -13.05
CA LEU A 464 -3.54 22.88 -14.12
C LEU A 464 -2.45 21.81 -14.30
N THR A 465 -2.87 20.57 -14.49
CA THR A 465 -2.00 19.45 -14.82
C THR A 465 -2.51 18.79 -16.08
N ALA A 466 -1.62 18.54 -17.03
CA ALA A 466 -1.87 17.71 -18.20
C ALA A 466 -0.73 16.71 -18.35
N GLY A 467 -1.04 15.45 -18.43
CA GLY A 467 -0.07 14.37 -18.55
C GLY A 467 -0.48 13.35 -19.61
N LEU A 468 0.51 12.79 -20.27
CA LEU A 468 0.34 11.71 -21.23
C LEU A 468 1.49 10.72 -21.06
N ARG A 469 1.14 9.45 -20.94
CA ARG A 469 2.07 8.34 -21.03
C ARG A 469 1.74 7.51 -22.27
N VAL A 470 2.76 7.17 -23.00
CA VAL A 470 2.70 6.19 -24.08
C VAL A 470 3.55 5.00 -23.65
N GLU A 471 2.95 3.83 -23.58
CA GLU A 471 3.59 2.63 -23.06
C GLU A 471 3.44 1.47 -24.03
N ARG A 472 4.54 0.81 -24.32
CA ARG A 472 4.60 -0.47 -25.02
C ARG A 472 4.76 -1.60 -23.99
N ASN A 473 3.90 -2.61 -24.09
CA ASN A 473 3.91 -3.77 -23.22
C ASN A 473 3.41 -4.99 -24.01
N ASP A 474 4.22 -6.04 -24.04
CA ASP A 474 3.93 -7.25 -24.79
C ASP A 474 2.72 -8.04 -24.22
N ALA A 475 2.34 -7.77 -22.97
CA ALA A 475 1.20 -8.41 -22.32
C ALA A 475 -0.17 -7.78 -22.63
N PHE A 476 -0.25 -6.71 -23.45
CA PHE A 476 -1.55 -6.14 -23.88
C PHE A 476 -2.32 -7.05 -24.86
N GLY A 477 -1.70 -8.10 -25.39
CA GLY A 477 -2.30 -9.05 -26.32
C GLY A 477 -1.83 -8.85 -27.78
N ALA A 478 -2.12 -9.82 -28.61
CA ALA A 478 -1.59 -9.89 -29.99
C ALA A 478 -1.99 -8.68 -30.88
N ASN A 479 -3.14 -8.07 -30.61
CA ASN A 479 -3.69 -6.99 -31.42
C ASN A 479 -3.40 -5.59 -30.85
N ARG A 480 -2.75 -5.47 -29.69
CA ARG A 480 -2.47 -4.20 -29.04
C ARG A 480 -1.16 -4.27 -28.28
N THR A 481 -0.14 -3.60 -28.78
CA THR A 481 1.18 -3.54 -28.13
C THR A 481 1.46 -2.19 -27.46
N VAL A 482 0.64 -1.16 -27.73
CA VAL A 482 0.82 0.20 -27.24
C VAL A 482 -0.46 0.69 -26.57
N SER A 483 -0.31 1.34 -25.42
CA SER A 483 -1.39 2.02 -24.70
C SER A 483 -1.04 3.48 -24.44
N THR A 484 -2.07 4.35 -24.44
CA THR A 484 -1.97 5.77 -24.07
C THR A 484 -2.78 6.02 -22.81
N LEU A 485 -2.14 6.65 -21.82
CA LEU A 485 -2.71 6.91 -20.51
C LEU A 485 -2.72 8.43 -20.25
N PRO A 486 -3.81 9.12 -20.59
CA PRO A 486 -3.95 10.55 -20.35
C PRO A 486 -4.34 10.86 -18.90
N MET A 487 -3.93 12.03 -18.45
CA MET A 487 -4.33 12.63 -17.18
C MET A 487 -4.58 14.11 -17.39
N LEU A 488 -5.67 14.61 -16.85
CA LEU A 488 -5.98 16.03 -16.80
C LEU A 488 -6.44 16.39 -15.40
N GLY A 489 -6.02 17.55 -14.89
CA GLY A 489 -6.41 17.99 -13.57
C GLY A 489 -6.43 19.51 -13.45
N ALA A 490 -7.31 20.02 -12.61
CA ALA A 490 -7.40 21.42 -12.25
C ALA A 490 -7.61 21.56 -10.74
N ALA A 491 -7.01 22.60 -10.15
CA ALA A 491 -7.30 22.98 -8.78
C ALA A 491 -7.27 24.49 -8.63
N ALA A 492 -8.09 24.99 -7.70
CA ALA A 492 -8.09 26.38 -7.27
C ALA A 492 -7.99 26.43 -5.74
N LEU A 493 -7.15 27.31 -5.25
CA LEU A 493 -6.89 27.48 -3.82
C LEU A 493 -7.07 28.95 -3.45
N HIS A 494 -7.75 29.19 -2.33
CA HIS A 494 -7.88 30.53 -1.77
C HIS A 494 -7.72 30.52 -0.27
N ASP A 495 -6.95 31.48 0.24
CA ASP A 495 -6.70 31.70 1.65
C ASP A 495 -7.59 32.86 2.18
N PHE A 496 -8.45 32.54 3.15
CA PHE A 496 -9.29 33.50 3.88
C PHE A 496 -8.75 33.68 5.30
N GLY A 497 -7.57 34.28 5.43
CA GLY A 497 -6.87 34.35 6.71
C GLY A 497 -6.42 32.98 7.21
N PRO A 498 -6.93 32.47 8.36
CA PRO A 498 -6.54 31.15 8.88
C PRO A 498 -7.20 29.99 8.10
N LEU A 499 -8.23 30.27 7.29
CA LEU A 499 -8.99 29.31 6.53
C LEU A 499 -8.43 29.20 5.10
N THR A 500 -8.00 28.03 4.69
CA THR A 500 -7.63 27.71 3.30
C THR A 500 -8.66 26.77 2.69
N VAL A 501 -9.21 27.13 1.55
CA VAL A 501 -10.13 26.30 0.78
C VAL A 501 -9.48 25.95 -0.56
N LYS A 502 -9.48 24.67 -0.91
CA LYS A 502 -8.99 24.16 -2.18
C LYS A 502 -10.08 23.34 -2.86
N LEU A 503 -10.42 23.71 -4.09
CA LEU A 503 -11.25 22.89 -4.98
C LEU A 503 -10.35 22.19 -5.98
N ARG A 504 -10.62 20.94 -6.29
CA ARG A 504 -9.84 20.14 -7.24
C ARG A 504 -10.71 19.20 -8.05
N SER A 505 -10.29 18.93 -9.27
CA SER A 505 -10.88 17.91 -10.13
C SER A 505 -9.80 17.28 -11.00
N ALA A 506 -9.87 15.96 -11.18
CA ALA A 506 -8.91 15.24 -12.02
C ALA A 506 -9.60 14.10 -12.78
N TYR A 507 -9.18 13.91 -14.01
CA TYR A 507 -9.50 12.78 -14.86
C TYR A 507 -8.26 11.94 -15.08
N GLY A 508 -8.41 10.61 -15.11
CA GLY A 508 -7.35 9.68 -15.46
C GLY A 508 -7.89 8.43 -16.12
N ARG A 509 -7.03 7.77 -16.89
CA ARG A 509 -7.27 6.45 -17.48
C ARG A 509 -6.08 5.54 -17.17
N GLY A 510 -6.37 4.34 -16.71
CA GLY A 510 -5.40 3.26 -16.44
C GLY A 510 -5.75 1.99 -17.21
N ILE A 511 -4.77 1.15 -17.40
CA ILE A 511 -4.88 -0.15 -18.05
C ILE A 511 -4.11 -1.20 -17.25
N ARG A 512 -4.62 -2.44 -17.21
CA ARG A 512 -3.92 -3.60 -16.70
C ARG A 512 -3.99 -4.72 -17.75
N PRO A 513 -2.85 -5.32 -18.12
CA PRO A 513 -2.85 -6.45 -19.05
C PRO A 513 -3.71 -7.61 -18.58
N ALA A 514 -4.24 -8.38 -19.52
CA ALA A 514 -4.96 -9.61 -19.22
C ALA A 514 -4.06 -10.65 -18.55
N THR A 515 -2.84 -10.77 -19.08
CA THR A 515 -1.81 -11.66 -18.57
C THR A 515 -1.00 -10.94 -17.51
N THR A 516 -1.27 -11.22 -16.24
CA THR A 516 -0.46 -10.74 -15.11
C THR A 516 0.10 -11.93 -14.35
N PRO A 517 1.29 -11.80 -13.74
CA PRO A 517 1.86 -12.88 -12.93
C PRO A 517 0.88 -13.41 -11.89
N MET A 518 0.09 -12.53 -11.30
CA MET A 518 -0.90 -12.90 -10.28
C MET A 518 -2.07 -13.73 -10.82
N ARG A 519 -2.33 -13.72 -12.12
CA ARG A 519 -3.37 -14.52 -12.77
C ARG A 519 -2.85 -15.81 -13.39
N GLU A 520 -1.62 -15.79 -13.88
CA GLU A 520 -0.99 -16.95 -14.49
C GLU A 520 -0.40 -17.93 -13.49
N THR A 521 -0.50 -17.61 -12.21
CA THR A 521 0.02 -18.48 -11.18
C THR A 521 -0.86 -19.69 -11.00
N ALA A 522 -0.28 -20.85 -11.08
CA ALA A 522 -0.85 -22.09 -10.59
C ALA A 522 -1.25 -22.05 -9.09
N TRP A 523 -1.03 -20.92 -8.41
CA TRP A 523 -1.39 -20.68 -7.02
C TRP A 523 -2.89 -20.72 -6.75
N PHE A 524 -3.72 -20.56 -7.81
CA PHE A 524 -5.16 -20.55 -7.63
C PHE A 524 -5.82 -21.88 -7.95
N ASP A 525 -5.15 -22.76 -8.69
CA ASP A 525 -5.62 -24.11 -8.94
C ASP A 525 -4.44 -25.05 -9.30
N PRO A 526 -3.97 -25.85 -8.36
CA PRO A 526 -2.93 -26.83 -8.62
C PRO A 526 -3.36 -27.95 -9.60
N ARG A 527 -4.66 -28.12 -9.88
CA ARG A 527 -5.16 -29.20 -10.75
C ARG A 527 -5.50 -28.75 -12.16
N GLY A 528 -5.82 -27.51 -12.31
CA GLY A 528 -6.27 -26.96 -13.58
C GLY A 528 -5.53 -25.70 -13.92
N GLN A 529 -4.92 -25.68 -15.08
CA GLN A 529 -4.54 -24.41 -15.67
C GLN A 529 -5.83 -23.62 -15.89
N ALA A 530 -6.04 -22.54 -15.14
CA ALA A 530 -7.04 -21.59 -15.51
C ALA A 530 -6.73 -21.11 -16.92
N ARG A 531 -7.50 -21.56 -17.91
CA ARG A 531 -7.26 -21.22 -19.32
C ARG A 531 -7.49 -19.72 -19.47
N LEU A 532 -6.45 -19.02 -19.88
CA LEU A 532 -6.56 -17.65 -20.36
C LEU A 532 -7.17 -17.72 -21.76
N LEU A 533 -8.47 -17.65 -21.86
CA LEU A 533 -9.15 -17.40 -23.12
C LEU A 533 -8.83 -15.96 -23.55
N ASN A 534 -8.89 -15.65 -24.84
CA ASN A 534 -8.61 -14.34 -25.45
C ASN A 534 -9.15 -13.15 -24.63
N LEU A 535 -8.53 -12.90 -23.47
CA LEU A 535 -8.95 -11.87 -22.52
C LEU A 535 -8.55 -10.50 -23.02
N ALA A 536 -9.48 -9.55 -22.95
CA ALA A 536 -9.17 -8.14 -23.11
C ALA A 536 -8.46 -7.61 -21.84
N PRO A 537 -7.58 -6.63 -21.96
CA PRO A 537 -7.01 -5.97 -20.80
C PRO A 537 -8.12 -5.27 -20.00
N GLU A 538 -7.90 -5.15 -18.69
CA GLU A 538 -8.75 -4.34 -17.83
C GLU A 538 -8.42 -2.87 -18.02
N GLU A 539 -9.43 -2.03 -18.17
CA GLU A 539 -9.29 -0.59 -18.27
C GLU A 539 -10.16 0.09 -17.24
N GLN A 540 -9.68 1.18 -16.67
CA GLN A 540 -10.47 2.04 -15.80
C GLN A 540 -10.23 3.49 -16.15
N ALA A 541 -11.32 4.22 -16.34
CA ALA A 541 -11.29 5.67 -16.56
C ALA A 541 -12.31 6.33 -15.65
N GLY A 542 -12.02 7.56 -15.23
CA GLY A 542 -12.97 8.29 -14.42
C GLY A 542 -12.49 9.64 -13.94
N ILE A 543 -13.44 10.36 -13.38
CA ILE A 543 -13.24 11.68 -12.80
C ILE A 543 -13.34 11.61 -11.28
N GLU A 544 -12.54 12.42 -10.62
CA GLU A 544 -12.72 12.77 -9.21
C GLU A 544 -12.84 14.28 -9.07
N THR A 545 -13.66 14.72 -8.12
CA THR A 545 -13.80 16.13 -7.76
C THR A 545 -13.81 16.22 -6.24
N GLY A 546 -13.11 17.19 -5.68
CA GLY A 546 -12.99 17.31 -4.23
C GLY A 546 -12.85 18.75 -3.76
N MET A 547 -13.14 18.90 -2.48
CA MET A 547 -12.96 20.12 -1.71
C MET A 547 -12.13 19.80 -0.47
N ASP A 548 -11.05 20.54 -0.28
CA ASP A 548 -10.20 20.42 0.89
C ASP A 548 -10.27 21.75 1.68
N ILE A 549 -10.48 21.66 2.98
CA ILE A 549 -10.60 22.80 3.90
C ILE A 549 -9.55 22.64 5.00
N TYR A 550 -8.80 23.70 5.26
CA TYR A 550 -7.79 23.71 6.32
C TYR A 550 -7.94 24.97 7.17
N VAL A 551 -7.86 24.82 8.49
CA VAL A 551 -7.83 25.94 9.44
C VAL A 551 -6.49 25.89 10.18
N GLY A 552 -5.57 26.72 9.75
CA GLY A 552 -4.21 26.74 10.28
C GLY A 552 -3.55 25.35 10.28
N LYS A 553 -2.98 24.95 11.41
CA LYS A 553 -2.43 23.60 11.65
C LYS A 553 -3.39 22.71 12.45
N THR A 554 -4.55 23.25 12.84
CA THR A 554 -5.45 22.63 13.81
C THR A 554 -6.43 21.68 13.13
N PHE A 555 -7.02 22.08 12.03
CA PHE A 555 -8.09 21.31 11.39
C PHE A 555 -7.85 21.14 9.89
N GLY A 556 -8.11 19.92 9.40
CA GLY A 556 -8.12 19.57 7.98
C GLY A 556 -9.33 18.69 7.66
N LEU A 557 -10.00 19.00 6.56
CA LEU A 557 -11.11 18.23 6.02
C LEU A 557 -10.90 18.05 4.52
N GLN A 558 -11.02 16.83 4.03
CA GLN A 558 -10.95 16.49 2.62
C GLN A 558 -12.20 15.71 2.23
N LEU A 559 -12.95 16.22 1.28
CA LEU A 559 -14.12 15.55 0.71
C LEU A 559 -13.85 15.28 -0.76
N THR A 560 -14.05 14.06 -1.21
CA THR A 560 -13.86 13.67 -2.62
C THR A 560 -15.07 12.87 -3.10
N ARG A 561 -15.60 13.25 -4.26
CA ARG A 561 -16.54 12.47 -5.06
C ARG A 561 -15.77 11.82 -6.20
N PHE A 562 -15.98 10.54 -6.45
CA PHE A 562 -15.44 9.85 -7.63
C PHE A 562 -16.54 9.15 -8.43
N ASP A 563 -16.34 9.11 -9.73
CA ASP A 563 -17.18 8.39 -10.70
C ASP A 563 -16.25 7.73 -11.72
N GLN A 564 -16.23 6.41 -11.75
CA GLN A 564 -15.28 5.62 -12.52
C GLN A 564 -16.01 4.51 -13.25
N LEU A 565 -15.59 4.25 -14.48
CA LEU A 565 -16.02 3.13 -15.30
C LEU A 565 -14.83 2.18 -15.46
N ALA A 566 -15.00 0.95 -15.03
CA ALA A 566 -14.08 -0.13 -15.28
C ALA A 566 -14.66 -1.06 -16.34
N SER A 567 -13.87 -1.40 -17.34
CA SER A 567 -14.24 -2.30 -18.43
C SER A 567 -13.25 -3.47 -18.51
N GLY A 568 -13.76 -4.62 -18.92
CA GLY A 568 -12.95 -5.81 -19.10
C GLY A 568 -12.40 -6.40 -17.78
N LEU A 569 -12.96 -6.06 -16.60
CA LEU A 569 -12.52 -6.69 -15.34
C LEU A 569 -12.58 -8.20 -15.45
N ILE A 570 -11.52 -8.85 -15.00
CA ILE A 570 -11.35 -10.29 -15.17
C ILE A 570 -11.71 -11.00 -13.87
N GLN A 571 -12.60 -11.97 -13.99
CA GLN A 571 -13.04 -12.83 -12.90
C GLN A 571 -12.61 -14.28 -13.16
N ARG A 572 -12.25 -14.98 -12.08
CA ARG A 572 -12.12 -16.42 -12.06
C ARG A 572 -13.50 -17.06 -11.95
N VAL A 573 -13.93 -17.79 -12.97
CA VAL A 573 -15.23 -18.44 -13.03
C VAL A 573 -15.04 -19.95 -12.89
N ALA A 574 -15.77 -20.53 -11.94
CA ALA A 574 -15.77 -21.98 -11.75
C ALA A 574 -16.67 -22.67 -12.79
N TYR A 575 -16.23 -23.81 -13.27
CA TYR A 575 -17.01 -24.71 -14.11
C TYR A 575 -16.75 -26.17 -13.75
N ALA A 576 -17.74 -27.04 -13.95
CA ALA A 576 -17.55 -28.45 -13.75
C ALA A 576 -16.72 -29.05 -14.90
N ALA A 577 -15.70 -29.80 -14.55
CA ALA A 577 -14.93 -30.58 -15.50
C ALA A 577 -15.09 -32.07 -15.20
N SER A 578 -15.32 -32.88 -16.22
CA SER A 578 -15.29 -34.35 -16.15
C SER A 578 -13.90 -34.86 -16.51
N ASN A 579 -13.45 -35.93 -15.88
CA ASN A 579 -12.27 -36.70 -16.28
C ASN A 579 -12.58 -37.54 -17.56
N ASP A 580 -12.87 -36.89 -18.66
CA ASP A 580 -12.92 -37.62 -19.94
C ASP A 580 -11.55 -38.13 -20.26
N ARG A 581 -11.42 -39.45 -20.20
CA ARG A 581 -10.18 -40.22 -20.54
C ARG A 581 -9.68 -40.04 -21.97
N ASP A 582 -10.35 -39.25 -22.75
CA ASP A 582 -10.23 -39.16 -24.23
C ASP A 582 -9.31 -38.04 -24.71
N GLY A 583 -8.78 -37.17 -23.82
CA GLY A 583 -7.81 -36.13 -24.19
C GLY A 583 -8.34 -35.08 -25.20
N SER A 584 -9.60 -35.12 -25.55
CA SER A 584 -10.24 -34.13 -26.42
C SER A 584 -10.67 -32.92 -25.59
N SER A 585 -9.80 -31.94 -25.49
CA SER A 585 -10.14 -30.64 -24.92
C SER A 585 -11.33 -30.03 -25.67
N PRO A 586 -12.41 -29.60 -24.99
CA PRO A 586 -13.49 -28.90 -25.66
C PRO A 586 -12.95 -27.63 -26.31
N GLY A 587 -13.17 -27.46 -27.61
CA GLY A 587 -12.83 -26.22 -28.31
C GLY A 587 -13.53 -25.02 -27.69
N ALA A 588 -12.94 -23.85 -27.90
CA ALA A 588 -13.38 -22.53 -27.37
C ALA A 588 -14.82 -22.19 -27.82
N GLY A 589 -15.84 -22.79 -27.28
CA GLY A 589 -17.22 -22.49 -27.65
C GLY A 589 -18.31 -23.32 -26.98
N ALA A 590 -17.98 -24.40 -26.34
CA ALA A 590 -18.98 -25.23 -25.67
C ALA A 590 -18.43 -25.66 -24.32
N TYR A 591 -18.98 -25.08 -23.24
CA TYR A 591 -18.83 -25.66 -21.91
C TYR A 591 -19.78 -26.85 -21.83
N PRO A 592 -19.30 -28.12 -21.70
CA PRO A 592 -20.19 -29.24 -21.52
C PRO A 592 -20.83 -29.12 -20.14
N GLN A 593 -22.05 -28.64 -20.08
CA GLN A 593 -22.93 -28.91 -18.96
C GLN A 593 -23.39 -30.36 -19.11
N SER A 594 -22.72 -31.28 -18.45
CA SER A 594 -23.21 -32.64 -18.42
C SER A 594 -24.50 -32.65 -17.63
N GLN A 595 -25.61 -33.00 -18.26
CA GLN A 595 -26.90 -33.20 -17.61
C GLN A 595 -27.00 -34.54 -16.86
N GLN A 596 -25.91 -35.33 -16.88
CA GLN A 596 -25.83 -36.60 -16.17
C GLN A 596 -25.06 -36.43 -14.85
N PRO A 597 -25.48 -37.09 -13.78
CA PRO A 597 -24.71 -37.09 -12.53
C PRO A 597 -23.34 -37.70 -12.77
N VAL A 598 -22.30 -36.92 -12.59
CA VAL A 598 -20.91 -37.39 -12.57
C VAL A 598 -20.69 -38.07 -11.23
N PRO A 599 -20.11 -39.28 -11.16
CA PRO A 599 -19.75 -39.88 -9.88
C PRO A 599 -18.90 -38.94 -9.03
N ALA A 600 -19.14 -38.91 -7.72
CA ALA A 600 -18.46 -37.98 -6.81
C ALA A 600 -16.92 -38.10 -6.89
N GLU A 601 -16.41 -39.26 -7.22
CA GLU A 601 -15.00 -39.59 -7.42
C GLU A 601 -14.38 -38.98 -8.67
N ASP A 602 -15.19 -38.65 -9.68
CA ASP A 602 -14.75 -38.05 -10.95
C ASP A 602 -15.01 -36.53 -11.00
N ARG A 603 -15.61 -35.96 -9.95
CA ARG A 603 -15.94 -34.54 -9.90
C ARG A 603 -14.71 -33.72 -9.61
N HIS A 604 -14.42 -32.78 -10.47
CA HIS A 604 -13.50 -31.70 -10.14
C HIS A 604 -14.03 -30.38 -10.71
N ILE A 605 -13.77 -29.31 -9.98
CA ILE A 605 -14.07 -27.97 -10.44
C ILE A 605 -12.81 -27.38 -11.03
N ALA A 606 -12.93 -26.99 -12.29
CA ALA A 606 -11.91 -26.24 -12.98
C ALA A 606 -12.29 -24.76 -13.02
N TYR A 607 -11.33 -23.92 -13.30
CA TYR A 607 -11.53 -22.48 -13.37
C TYR A 607 -11.10 -21.93 -14.73
N VAL A 608 -11.80 -20.92 -15.17
CA VAL A 608 -11.45 -20.13 -16.34
C VAL A 608 -11.49 -18.65 -15.98
N PHE A 609 -10.55 -17.89 -16.51
CA PHE A 609 -10.62 -16.44 -16.40
C PHE A 609 -11.48 -15.87 -17.53
N GLN A 610 -12.44 -15.02 -17.18
CA GLN A 610 -13.32 -14.35 -18.13
C GLN A 610 -13.40 -12.86 -17.83
N ASN A 611 -13.52 -12.03 -18.88
CA ASN A 611 -13.89 -10.64 -18.69
C ASN A 611 -15.38 -10.55 -18.27
N VAL A 612 -15.66 -9.88 -17.19
CA VAL A 612 -17.03 -9.68 -16.69
C VAL A 612 -17.85 -8.76 -17.58
N GLY A 613 -17.24 -7.66 -18.05
CA GLY A 613 -17.90 -6.61 -18.81
C GLY A 613 -17.59 -5.22 -18.29
N GLU A 614 -18.64 -4.40 -18.10
CA GLU A 614 -18.50 -3.04 -17.56
C GLU A 614 -19.03 -2.94 -16.13
N ILE A 615 -18.27 -2.25 -15.28
CA ILE A 615 -18.60 -2.00 -13.87
C ILE A 615 -18.48 -0.50 -13.59
N THR A 616 -19.49 0.08 -12.97
CA THR A 616 -19.45 1.46 -12.48
C THR A 616 -19.06 1.47 -11.02
N ASN A 617 -18.09 2.31 -10.65
CA ASN A 617 -17.65 2.56 -9.29
C ASN A 617 -17.87 4.02 -8.93
N ARG A 618 -18.83 4.30 -8.04
CA ARG A 618 -19.20 5.65 -7.62
C ARG A 618 -19.19 5.76 -6.12
N GLY A 619 -18.72 6.88 -5.59
CA GLY A 619 -18.70 7.01 -4.15
C GLY A 619 -18.22 8.36 -3.65
N TRP A 620 -18.19 8.45 -2.32
CA TRP A 620 -17.69 9.58 -1.57
C TRP A 620 -16.62 9.14 -0.60
N GLU A 621 -15.62 9.98 -0.44
CA GLU A 621 -14.55 9.79 0.52
C GLU A 621 -14.41 11.05 1.37
N LEU A 622 -14.34 10.87 2.67
CA LEU A 622 -14.12 11.90 3.67
C LEU A 622 -12.89 11.55 4.50
N LYS A 623 -12.01 12.51 4.69
CA LYS A 623 -10.93 12.47 5.66
C LYS A 623 -10.95 13.74 6.50
N SER A 624 -10.85 13.60 7.82
CA SER A 624 -10.77 14.72 8.75
C SER A 624 -9.64 14.50 9.73
N ASP A 625 -8.85 15.54 9.98
CA ASP A 625 -7.78 15.57 10.96
C ASP A 625 -7.98 16.80 11.86
N LEU A 626 -7.96 16.62 13.18
CA LEU A 626 -8.03 17.66 14.18
C LEU A 626 -6.87 17.51 15.16
N ASN A 627 -6.03 18.53 15.25
CA ASN A 627 -4.89 18.58 16.16
C ASN A 627 -5.08 19.72 17.14
N PHE A 628 -5.27 19.39 18.40
CA PHE A 628 -5.52 20.37 19.46
C PHE A 628 -4.57 20.11 20.64
N ALA A 629 -3.56 20.97 20.79
CA ALA A 629 -2.52 20.83 21.81
C ALA A 629 -1.94 19.41 21.89
N SER A 630 -2.29 18.67 22.93
CA SER A 630 -1.84 17.28 23.17
C SER A 630 -2.75 16.21 22.55
N LEU A 631 -3.89 16.59 21.97
CA LEU A 631 -4.89 15.68 21.41
C LEU A 631 -4.86 15.72 19.88
N ALA A 632 -4.76 14.57 19.25
CA ALA A 632 -4.94 14.39 17.82
C ALA A 632 -6.13 13.45 17.55
N LEU A 633 -7.10 13.94 16.80
CA LEU A 633 -8.22 13.13 16.32
C LEU A 633 -8.13 13.00 14.81
N SER A 634 -8.39 11.83 14.28
CA SER A 634 -8.56 11.66 12.85
C SER A 634 -9.69 10.70 12.54
N GLY A 635 -10.31 10.88 11.38
CA GLY A 635 -11.38 10.03 10.92
C GLY A 635 -11.39 9.91 9.40
N THR A 636 -11.77 8.72 8.93
CA THR A 636 -12.01 8.44 7.52
C THR A 636 -13.40 7.85 7.36
N PHE A 637 -14.04 8.17 6.25
CA PHE A 637 -15.28 7.53 5.86
C PHE A 637 -15.35 7.43 4.34
N SER A 638 -15.81 6.30 3.84
CA SER A 638 -15.99 6.07 2.40
C SER A 638 -17.27 5.33 2.12
N THR A 639 -17.92 5.70 1.03
CA THR A 639 -19.03 4.95 0.45
C THR A 639 -18.68 4.54 -0.96
N VAL A 640 -19.09 3.33 -1.34
CA VAL A 640 -18.86 2.78 -2.68
C VAL A 640 -20.13 2.10 -3.18
N ASP A 641 -20.57 2.52 -4.35
CA ASP A 641 -21.57 1.81 -5.16
C ASP A 641 -20.86 1.22 -6.37
N SER A 642 -20.48 -0.07 -6.27
CA SER A 642 -19.79 -0.82 -7.32
C SER A 642 -20.78 -1.79 -7.94
N LYS A 643 -21.20 -1.56 -9.19
CA LYS A 643 -22.26 -2.33 -9.86
C LYS A 643 -21.88 -2.76 -11.27
N VAL A 644 -22.25 -3.97 -11.61
CA VAL A 644 -22.21 -4.48 -12.97
C VAL A 644 -23.19 -3.70 -13.84
N ARG A 645 -22.67 -2.99 -14.84
CA ARG A 645 -23.44 -2.21 -15.82
C ARG A 645 -23.82 -3.06 -17.03
N GLN A 646 -22.86 -3.86 -17.49
CA GLN A 646 -23.02 -4.72 -18.65
C GLN A 646 -22.20 -5.98 -18.45
N VAL A 647 -22.75 -7.12 -18.82
CA VAL A 647 -22.06 -8.39 -18.80
C VAL A 647 -21.47 -8.67 -20.18
N ALA A 648 -20.22 -9.16 -20.23
CA ALA A 648 -19.55 -9.49 -21.48
C ALA A 648 -20.26 -10.64 -22.21
N GLN A 649 -20.19 -10.63 -23.53
CA GLN A 649 -20.73 -11.75 -24.33
C GLN A 649 -19.99 -13.05 -24.00
N GLY A 650 -20.74 -14.10 -23.73
CA GLY A 650 -20.19 -15.42 -23.37
C GLY A 650 -19.72 -15.53 -21.90
N TYR A 651 -19.99 -14.55 -21.06
CA TYR A 651 -19.76 -14.67 -19.62
C TYR A 651 -20.71 -15.70 -18.99
N VAL A 652 -20.15 -16.68 -18.29
CA VAL A 652 -20.90 -17.78 -17.66
C VAL A 652 -20.82 -17.79 -16.13
N GLY A 653 -20.22 -16.75 -15.53
CA GLY A 653 -20.13 -16.61 -14.09
C GLY A 653 -21.46 -16.21 -13.42
N ASP A 654 -21.40 -15.92 -12.16
CA ASP A 654 -22.56 -15.68 -11.28
C ASP A 654 -23.02 -14.22 -11.21
N LEU A 655 -22.30 -13.28 -11.80
CA LEU A 655 -22.67 -11.86 -11.83
C LEU A 655 -23.70 -11.57 -12.94
N ARG A 656 -24.66 -10.66 -12.63
CA ARG A 656 -25.68 -10.15 -13.56
C ARG A 656 -25.68 -8.64 -13.58
N VAL A 657 -26.27 -8.05 -14.62
CA VAL A 657 -26.46 -6.59 -14.69
C VAL A 657 -27.24 -6.09 -13.47
N GLY A 658 -26.73 -5.06 -12.82
CA GLY A 658 -27.28 -4.49 -11.59
C GLY A 658 -26.72 -5.07 -10.30
N ASP A 659 -25.99 -6.19 -10.34
CA ASP A 659 -25.37 -6.77 -9.16
C ASP A 659 -24.26 -5.88 -8.61
N ARG A 660 -24.12 -5.89 -7.29
CA ARG A 660 -22.95 -5.34 -6.62
C ARG A 660 -21.77 -6.30 -6.78
N MET A 661 -20.57 -5.73 -6.92
CA MET A 661 -19.35 -6.53 -6.93
C MET A 661 -19.16 -7.23 -5.58
N LEU A 662 -18.74 -8.49 -5.64
CA LEU A 662 -18.46 -9.30 -4.46
C LEU A 662 -17.22 -8.79 -3.73
N GLU A 663 -17.14 -9.05 -2.44
CA GLU A 663 -16.05 -8.65 -1.54
C GLU A 663 -15.82 -7.14 -1.42
N VAL A 664 -16.72 -6.29 -1.97
CA VAL A 664 -16.60 -4.83 -1.91
C VAL A 664 -17.53 -4.30 -0.82
N PRO A 665 -17.00 -3.77 0.31
CA PRO A 665 -17.85 -3.17 1.33
C PRO A 665 -18.47 -1.88 0.82
N ALA A 666 -19.80 -1.73 1.01
CA ALA A 666 -20.52 -0.53 0.60
C ALA A 666 -20.04 0.72 1.35
N ARG A 667 -19.56 0.53 2.56
CA ARG A 667 -19.05 1.60 3.42
C ARG A 667 -17.89 1.10 4.24
N THR A 668 -16.91 1.98 4.43
CA THR A 668 -15.78 1.77 5.35
C THR A 668 -15.55 3.05 6.13
N GLY A 669 -15.05 2.93 7.34
CA GLY A 669 -14.71 4.10 8.13
C GLY A 669 -13.83 3.76 9.31
N SER A 670 -13.08 4.75 9.78
CA SER A 670 -12.25 4.68 10.96
C SER A 670 -12.32 5.98 11.75
N VAL A 671 -12.14 5.87 13.04
CA VAL A 671 -11.94 6.99 13.95
C VAL A 671 -10.76 6.67 14.86
N SER A 672 -9.87 7.61 15.04
CA SER A 672 -8.75 7.49 15.97
C SER A 672 -8.63 8.71 16.85
N ALA A 673 -8.22 8.48 18.09
CA ALA A 673 -7.84 9.49 19.04
C ALA A 673 -6.46 9.14 19.59
N ALA A 674 -5.55 10.11 19.61
CA ALA A 674 -4.24 9.97 20.23
C ALA A 674 -4.00 11.17 21.17
N TRP A 675 -3.51 10.88 22.37
CA TRP A 675 -3.16 11.90 23.35
C TRP A 675 -1.71 11.74 23.79
N ILE A 676 -1.00 12.86 23.89
CA ILE A 676 0.40 12.92 24.31
C ILE A 676 0.57 14.07 25.30
N GLY A 677 1.02 13.77 26.49
CA GLY A 677 1.24 14.80 27.52
C GLY A 677 1.77 14.23 28.82
N GLY A 678 2.62 15.00 29.51
CA GLY A 678 3.17 14.62 30.81
C GLY A 678 3.97 13.31 30.83
N GLY A 679 4.62 12.96 29.70
CA GLY A 679 5.36 11.72 29.52
C GLY A 679 4.47 10.48 29.31
N TRP A 680 3.18 10.65 29.08
CA TRP A 680 2.24 9.62 28.67
C TRP A 680 1.89 9.74 27.20
N THR A 681 1.66 8.61 26.58
CA THR A 681 1.09 8.49 25.24
C THR A 681 -0.10 7.54 25.31
N SER A 682 -1.19 7.85 24.63
CA SER A 682 -2.30 6.93 24.48
C SER A 682 -2.91 7.03 23.09
N SER A 683 -3.42 5.92 22.58
CA SER A 683 -4.17 5.91 21.33
C SER A 683 -5.32 4.92 21.38
N VAL A 684 -6.40 5.25 20.68
CA VAL A 684 -7.54 4.35 20.42
C VAL A 684 -7.90 4.46 18.96
N VAL A 685 -8.09 3.33 18.31
CA VAL A 685 -8.52 3.25 16.90
C VAL A 685 -9.69 2.29 16.79
N ALA A 686 -10.78 2.77 16.23
CA ALA A 686 -11.93 1.97 15.85
C ALA A 686 -12.14 2.05 14.35
N SER A 687 -12.21 0.91 13.67
CA SER A 687 -12.53 0.85 12.25
C SER A 687 -13.64 -0.15 11.97
N ARG A 688 -14.39 0.10 10.89
CA ARG A 688 -15.49 -0.76 10.51
C ARG A 688 -15.68 -0.78 8.99
N SER A 689 -15.95 -1.97 8.46
CA SER A 689 -16.58 -2.18 7.15
C SER A 689 -18.03 -2.57 7.32
N TRP A 690 -18.86 -2.17 6.35
CA TRP A 690 -20.30 -2.50 6.35
C TRP A 690 -20.74 -2.99 4.99
N ASP A 691 -21.65 -3.96 5.04
CA ASP A 691 -22.51 -4.34 3.94
C ASP A 691 -21.74 -4.74 2.66
N TRP A 692 -21.21 -5.96 2.66
CA TRP A 692 -20.66 -6.60 1.46
C TRP A 692 -21.34 -7.94 1.19
N ILE A 693 -21.10 -8.48 0.03
CA ILE A 693 -21.57 -9.78 -0.42
C ILE A 693 -20.35 -10.64 -0.71
N ASP A 694 -20.33 -11.84 -0.19
CA ASP A 694 -19.36 -12.89 -0.54
C ASP A 694 -20.08 -14.24 -0.42
N TYR A 695 -19.37 -15.32 -0.76
CA TYR A 695 -19.92 -16.67 -0.67
C TYR A 695 -20.08 -17.15 0.77
N ASP A 696 -21.15 -17.90 1.04
CA ASP A 696 -21.24 -18.79 2.18
C ASP A 696 -20.35 -20.02 1.90
N ARG A 697 -19.08 -19.92 2.29
CA ARG A 697 -18.09 -20.97 2.01
C ARG A 697 -18.35 -22.24 2.81
N ILE A 698 -19.00 -22.15 3.98
CA ILE A 698 -19.39 -23.32 4.77
C ILE A 698 -20.51 -24.08 4.06
N ALA A 699 -21.56 -23.38 3.63
CA ALA A 699 -22.66 -24.00 2.89
C ALA A 699 -22.18 -24.58 1.55
N LEU A 700 -21.32 -23.84 0.85
CA LEU A 700 -20.73 -24.31 -0.42
C LEU A 700 -19.89 -25.56 -0.22
N ALA A 701 -19.03 -25.62 0.82
CA ALA A 701 -18.25 -26.81 1.15
C ALA A 701 -19.13 -28.00 1.50
N GLY A 702 -20.23 -27.77 2.23
CA GLY A 702 -21.24 -28.81 2.52
C GLY A 702 -21.91 -29.36 1.26
N ALA A 703 -22.26 -28.46 0.34
CA ALA A 703 -22.85 -28.85 -0.95
C ALA A 703 -21.87 -29.66 -1.81
N PHE A 704 -20.60 -29.29 -1.86
CA PHE A 704 -19.54 -30.05 -2.53
C PHE A 704 -19.35 -31.46 -1.96
N SER A 705 -19.56 -31.63 -0.66
CA SER A 705 -19.46 -32.91 0.03
C SER A 705 -20.67 -33.83 -0.22
N ASN A 706 -21.78 -33.26 -0.71
CA ASN A 706 -23.00 -34.01 -0.91
C ASN A 706 -22.99 -34.74 -2.25
N SER A 707 -22.91 -36.06 -2.23
CA SER A 707 -22.89 -36.93 -3.42
C SER A 707 -24.17 -36.91 -4.27
N THR A 708 -25.26 -36.30 -3.80
CA THR A 708 -26.52 -36.22 -4.53
C THR A 708 -26.66 -34.99 -5.39
N GLN A 709 -25.82 -33.97 -5.20
CA GLN A 709 -25.85 -32.76 -6.03
C GLN A 709 -25.10 -32.97 -7.35
N THR A 710 -25.62 -32.36 -8.42
CA THR A 710 -24.99 -32.37 -9.74
C THR A 710 -23.93 -31.27 -9.80
N ASP A 711 -22.91 -31.45 -10.63
CA ASP A 711 -21.86 -30.43 -10.83
C ASP A 711 -22.44 -29.12 -11.37
N ALA A 712 -23.54 -29.19 -12.14
CA ALA A 712 -24.23 -28.02 -12.69
C ALA A 712 -24.76 -27.07 -11.58
N GLU A 713 -25.10 -27.62 -10.39
CA GLU A 713 -25.64 -26.84 -9.26
C GLU A 713 -24.55 -26.12 -8.46
N LEU A 714 -23.28 -26.40 -8.74
CA LEU A 714 -22.13 -25.92 -7.95
C LEU A 714 -21.21 -25.02 -8.76
N VAL A 715 -21.57 -24.61 -9.98
CA VAL A 715 -20.71 -23.84 -10.88
C VAL A 715 -21.46 -22.70 -11.57
N GLY A 716 -20.71 -21.73 -12.05
CA GLY A 716 -21.21 -20.63 -12.85
C GLY A 716 -22.33 -19.87 -12.13
N GLN A 717 -23.48 -19.72 -12.77
CA GLN A 717 -24.60 -18.91 -12.25
C GLN A 717 -25.23 -19.48 -10.97
N GLU A 718 -25.13 -20.77 -10.75
CA GLU A 718 -25.71 -21.41 -9.56
C GLU A 718 -24.96 -21.08 -8.28
N LEU A 719 -23.71 -20.64 -8.37
CA LEU A 719 -22.96 -20.12 -7.21
C LEU A 719 -23.66 -18.94 -6.52
N ARG A 720 -24.58 -18.25 -7.21
CA ARG A 720 -25.43 -17.21 -6.58
C ARG A 720 -26.25 -17.72 -5.42
N ASN A 721 -26.64 -18.98 -5.40
CA ASN A 721 -27.43 -19.58 -4.32
C ASN A 721 -26.64 -19.61 -2.99
N TYR A 722 -25.31 -19.45 -3.08
CA TYR A 722 -24.41 -19.39 -1.94
C TYR A 722 -23.95 -17.97 -1.60
N TRP A 723 -24.54 -16.94 -2.19
CA TRP A 723 -24.22 -15.56 -1.82
C TRP A 723 -24.76 -15.24 -0.44
N LEU A 724 -23.88 -14.75 0.41
CA LEU A 724 -24.19 -14.30 1.77
C LEU A 724 -23.94 -12.81 1.90
N LYS A 725 -24.89 -12.11 2.51
CA LYS A 725 -24.75 -10.69 2.82
C LYS A 725 -24.20 -10.51 4.23
N TYR A 726 -23.05 -9.91 4.33
CA TYR A 726 -22.36 -9.62 5.59
C TYR A 726 -22.74 -8.23 6.11
N SER A 727 -23.20 -8.13 7.36
CA SER A 727 -23.65 -6.87 7.96
C SER A 727 -22.52 -5.91 8.32
N GLY A 728 -21.32 -6.45 8.56
CA GLY A 728 -20.13 -5.66 8.88
C GLY A 728 -19.27 -6.23 9.99
N VAL A 729 -18.02 -5.77 10.02
CA VAL A 729 -17.02 -6.10 11.04
C VAL A 729 -16.47 -4.83 11.64
N THR A 730 -16.38 -4.80 12.97
CA THR A 730 -15.74 -3.71 13.74
C THR A 730 -14.44 -4.21 14.34
N ARG A 731 -13.37 -3.45 14.17
CA ARG A 731 -12.06 -3.65 14.76
C ARG A 731 -11.80 -2.57 15.79
N LEU A 732 -11.28 -2.92 16.94
CA LEU A 732 -10.92 -1.98 18.02
C LEU A 732 -9.55 -2.31 18.56
N ARG A 733 -8.69 -1.30 18.64
CA ARG A 733 -7.37 -1.37 19.26
C ARG A 733 -7.08 -0.14 20.10
N ALA A 734 -6.22 -0.29 21.08
CA ALA A 734 -5.80 0.78 21.95
C ALA A 734 -4.37 0.55 22.44
N SER A 735 -3.68 1.64 22.75
CA SER A 735 -2.37 1.58 23.39
C SER A 735 -2.23 2.67 24.43
N ILE A 736 -1.39 2.41 25.43
CA ILE A 736 -0.96 3.37 26.43
C ILE A 736 0.53 3.18 26.69
N GLY A 737 1.28 4.26 26.71
CA GLY A 737 2.71 4.29 26.95
C GLY A 737 3.11 5.29 28.02
N ARG A 738 4.23 5.06 28.67
CA ARG A 738 4.83 5.95 29.68
C ARG A 738 6.33 6.06 29.46
N THR A 739 6.83 7.28 29.32
CA THR A 739 8.26 7.57 29.40
C THR A 739 8.69 7.51 30.86
N LEU A 740 9.61 6.59 31.18
CA LEU A 740 10.10 6.34 32.54
C LEU A 740 11.32 7.19 32.87
N TYR A 741 12.27 7.22 31.95
CA TYR A 741 13.54 7.91 32.09
C TYR A 741 14.00 8.36 30.69
N ARG A 742 15.05 9.21 30.63
CA ARG A 742 15.58 9.68 29.34
C ARG A 742 15.77 8.52 28.35
N GLY A 743 15.01 8.53 27.25
CA GLY A 743 15.08 7.54 26.21
C GLY A 743 14.44 6.18 26.51
N LEU A 744 13.92 5.90 27.72
CA LEU A 744 13.26 4.63 28.05
C LEU A 744 11.75 4.81 28.22
N SER A 745 10.95 4.05 27.50
CA SER A 745 9.49 4.05 27.63
C SER A 745 8.91 2.64 27.68
N LEU A 746 7.80 2.52 28.39
CA LEU A 746 6.94 1.32 28.44
C LEU A 746 5.73 1.56 27.56
N ASN A 747 5.23 0.49 26.94
CA ASN A 747 3.98 0.50 26.19
C ASN A 747 3.15 -0.75 26.51
N LEU A 748 1.86 -0.57 26.66
CA LEU A 748 0.86 -1.63 26.73
C LEU A 748 -0.09 -1.42 25.55
N SER A 749 -0.28 -2.43 24.74
CA SER A 749 -1.16 -2.38 23.57
C SER A 749 -2.15 -3.53 23.56
N GLY A 750 -3.29 -3.28 22.95
CA GLY A 750 -4.34 -4.27 22.77
C GLY A 750 -4.88 -4.22 21.34
N GLU A 751 -4.81 -5.36 20.67
CA GLU A 751 -5.38 -5.59 19.34
C GLU A 751 -6.63 -6.47 19.46
N ASN A 752 -7.56 -6.33 18.49
CA ASN A 752 -8.82 -7.07 18.49
C ASN A 752 -9.52 -7.07 19.86
N LEU A 753 -9.63 -5.89 20.49
CA LEU A 753 -10.19 -5.76 21.85
C LEU A 753 -11.63 -6.26 21.98
N LEU A 754 -12.38 -6.34 20.87
CA LEU A 754 -13.72 -6.91 20.82
C LEU A 754 -13.71 -8.44 20.80
N ASN A 755 -12.56 -9.06 20.75
CA ASN A 755 -12.35 -10.52 20.72
C ASN A 755 -13.12 -11.24 19.61
N ARG A 756 -13.18 -10.66 18.42
CA ARG A 756 -13.81 -11.26 17.26
C ARG A 756 -12.82 -12.12 16.51
N GLN A 757 -13.03 -13.43 16.49
CA GLN A 757 -12.13 -14.39 15.86
C GLN A 757 -12.61 -14.83 14.46
N HIS A 758 -13.85 -14.58 14.10
CA HIS A 758 -14.32 -14.75 12.74
C HIS A 758 -13.76 -13.63 11.88
N GLY A 759 -13.07 -14.03 10.82
CA GLY A 759 -12.34 -13.12 9.96
C GLY A 759 -13.20 -12.47 8.88
N GLU A 760 -12.55 -12.07 7.86
CA GLU A 760 -13.05 -11.28 6.74
C GLU A 760 -12.33 -11.75 5.47
N PRO A 761 -12.95 -11.73 4.32
CA PRO A 761 -14.32 -11.25 3.97
C PRO A 761 -15.40 -12.31 4.14
N ASP A 762 -15.06 -13.52 4.47
CA ASP A 762 -15.89 -14.72 4.42
C ASP A 762 -16.26 -15.25 5.82
N ASN A 763 -16.96 -16.38 5.86
CA ASN A 763 -17.38 -17.05 7.08
C ASN A 763 -16.46 -18.22 7.51
N VAL A 764 -15.32 -18.39 6.86
CA VAL A 764 -14.36 -19.47 7.19
C VAL A 764 -13.01 -18.95 7.68
N THR A 765 -12.67 -17.70 7.42
CA THR A 765 -11.42 -17.10 7.90
C THR A 765 -11.45 -16.94 9.41
N VAL A 766 -10.38 -17.40 10.09
CA VAL A 766 -10.21 -17.28 11.54
C VAL A 766 -8.96 -16.47 11.85
N VAL A 767 -9.10 -15.49 12.72
CA VAL A 767 -8.01 -14.62 13.17
C VAL A 767 -7.76 -14.79 14.68
N PRO A 768 -6.57 -14.42 15.19
CA PRO A 768 -6.33 -14.39 16.63
C PRO A 768 -7.37 -13.54 17.37
N GLY A 769 -7.77 -13.98 18.54
CA GLY A 769 -8.65 -13.23 19.42
C GLY A 769 -7.97 -11.99 20.01
N ARG A 770 -8.51 -11.50 21.13
CA ARG A 770 -7.92 -10.35 21.83
C ARG A 770 -6.45 -10.61 22.13
N THR A 771 -5.58 -9.72 21.63
CA THR A 771 -4.13 -9.76 21.85
C THR A 771 -3.75 -8.61 22.76
N LEU A 772 -3.02 -8.91 23.84
CA LEU A 772 -2.45 -7.91 24.73
C LEU A 772 -0.93 -8.04 24.70
N SER A 773 -0.23 -6.92 24.49
CA SER A 773 1.23 -6.90 24.38
C SER A 773 1.82 -5.85 25.31
N PHE A 774 2.94 -6.20 25.92
CA PHE A 774 3.76 -5.31 26.74
C PHE A 774 5.08 -5.06 26.02
N GLY A 775 5.44 -3.79 25.86
CA GLY A 775 6.60 -3.36 25.10
C GLY A 775 7.52 -2.42 25.89
N LEU A 776 8.80 -2.52 25.57
CA LEU A 776 9.86 -1.63 25.99
C LEU A 776 10.45 -0.94 24.76
N ARG A 777 10.69 0.37 24.85
CA ARG A 777 11.40 1.13 23.82
C ARG A 777 12.50 1.94 24.47
N ALA A 778 13.71 1.80 23.94
CA ALA A 778 14.89 2.56 24.36
C ALA A 778 15.41 3.40 23.19
N VAL A 779 15.76 4.64 23.46
CA VAL A 779 16.43 5.57 22.52
C VAL A 779 17.77 5.94 23.13
N MET A 780 18.85 5.67 22.42
CA MET A 780 20.23 5.88 22.86
C MET A 780 20.97 6.77 21.89
#